data_b06f913943604a15e83306808c3e1f08
#
_entry.id   b06f913943604a15e83306808c3e1f08
#
_cell.length_a   1.000
_cell.length_b   1.000
_cell.length_c   1.000
_cell.angle_alpha   90.00
_cell.angle_beta   90.00
_cell.angle_gamma   90.00
#
_symmetry.space_group_name_H-M   'P 1'
#
loop_
_entity.id
_entity.type
_entity.pdbx_description
1 polymer ?
#
loop_
_entity_poly.entity_id
_entity_poly.type
_entity_poly.pdbx_seq_one_letter_code
_entity_poly.pdbx_strand_id
1 'polypeptide(L)'
;MKRAMKFSTLLAMGLLVAAPLATAQNAPFGLGTGNCASASDATKGGQLSVGVLGASDVGSSKFTEYREVPEGVSVPCFNLFSNDGKLEFKLFGYNVSQDDQRYQGWFNTSAFDLSFDYNQIPHDMGNGGRTMMAELSRGVWGMSDTLQQSLGTAVNATPTTGRTVTFYDALLGPTFASAGSVEISSMRKRGTATFDLGKKLPFDLSFSYMRELKDGYRGEDGGGIYSAVASVVELPGPLDEITQDIGVRAAYNFKKGNVHASFARNLYNNRAETLTVDNPFQWFDTPYVTTPAPAVGGGARARWINAPDNEASTGNLGFLLKLAKQTRIGGDVSMGRWTQNAPFYPYTINTAILTPAGARADALSTLPQSSFDGKIDTTTINLTFSSRPLENLAIRAQFRSYELENKTNRFVITGDVAASPDRSWSVVTPSAADPYGHATANVYDNKTTRFTGSASYDIGDLTLEGLFRTASLERTSREAHSGDDDGFAFTALYRAKDWINLRATYDQAKRTAEGETLFGFQSDEAERETKRTGVDVELTLPKGLELGLAYFRRDVEYPNRPDRIAQSGGVPLAGAQPIPGTPSGLLEAKYDSFTAEIAYLPSEKVELGAYYTYEKDATTNQWSTTTGVNLNNSLNYAGTDETDTFGLNASFQLKPDVCRLSVNAMRQKVDGLMDITAREAGSFYTPGRTTLIPAGQGGAADIDDWDDTTLTSVSAQLDYVVAKDWTLSAGYWYEKYEFKDAYTAGSELMPQAVLIFLKSNRGDYDASVVYAKVSYRF
;
A
#
# COMPACT_ATOMS: atom_id res chain seq x y z
N MET A 1 14.72 28.67 26.90
CA MET A 1 13.27 28.45 26.84
C MET A 1 12.67 28.32 25.44
N LYS A 2 13.31 28.67 24.33
CA LYS A 2 12.79 28.51 22.95
C LYS A 2 13.35 27.29 22.17
N ARG A 3 14.27 26.49 22.73
CA ARG A 3 14.85 25.29 22.07
C ARG A 3 14.26 23.96 22.52
N ALA A 4 13.60 23.88 23.67
CA ALA A 4 12.96 22.65 24.15
C ALA A 4 11.68 22.23 23.35
N MET A 5 11.15 23.10 22.49
CA MET A 5 9.91 22.86 21.76
C MET A 5 10.08 22.07 20.43
N LYS A 6 11.30 21.68 20.05
CA LYS A 6 11.54 20.97 18.79
C LYS A 6 11.64 19.43 18.93
N PHE A 7 11.86 18.91 20.13
CA PHE A 7 12.01 17.47 20.36
C PHE A 7 10.69 16.74 20.64
N SER A 8 9.73 17.39 21.27
CA SER A 8 8.39 16.81 21.52
C SER A 8 7.60 16.50 20.24
N THR A 9 8.05 16.97 19.08
CA THR A 9 7.44 16.67 17.77
C THR A 9 7.99 15.39 17.16
N LEU A 10 9.17 14.92 17.56
CA LEU A 10 9.77 13.67 17.09
C LEU A 10 9.18 12.45 17.82
N LEU A 11 8.89 12.56 19.11
CA LEU A 11 8.29 11.45 19.88
C LEU A 11 6.82 11.19 19.52
N ALA A 12 6.08 12.23 19.07
CA ALA A 12 4.72 12.05 18.57
C ALA A 12 4.64 11.34 17.20
N MET A 13 5.76 11.22 16.48
CA MET A 13 5.88 10.46 15.23
C MET A 13 6.24 8.97 15.44
N GLY A 14 6.75 8.59 16.60
CA GLY A 14 7.09 7.20 16.94
C GLY A 14 5.88 6.28 17.16
N LEU A 15 4.66 6.82 17.24
CA LEU A 15 3.41 6.03 17.42
C LEU A 15 2.63 5.79 16.10
N LEU A 16 3.12 6.31 15.00
CA LEU A 16 2.74 5.81 13.68
C LEU A 16 3.71 4.66 13.39
N VAL A 17 3.19 3.45 13.30
CA VAL A 17 3.85 2.30 12.69
C VAL A 17 4.51 2.81 11.41
N ALA A 18 5.74 3.27 11.54
CA ALA A 18 6.56 3.57 10.39
C ALA A 18 6.90 2.21 9.80
N ALA A 19 6.15 1.80 8.79
CA ALA A 19 6.64 0.78 7.91
C ALA A 19 8.10 1.13 7.57
N PRO A 20 9.03 0.15 7.51
CA PRO A 20 10.45 0.38 7.23
C PRO A 20 10.75 1.15 5.94
N LEU A 21 9.72 1.44 5.14
CA LEU A 21 9.74 2.25 3.92
C LEU A 21 9.98 3.76 4.13
N ALA A 22 9.75 4.31 5.34
CA ALA A 22 9.92 5.75 5.56
C ALA A 22 11.38 6.18 5.74
N THR A 23 12.30 5.28 6.08
CA THR A 23 13.72 5.60 6.27
C THR A 23 14.53 5.60 4.98
N ALA A 24 14.05 4.94 3.91
CA ALA A 24 14.70 4.93 2.60
C ALA A 24 14.67 6.30 1.89
N GLN A 25 13.83 7.24 2.32
CA GLN A 25 13.72 8.57 1.72
C GLN A 25 14.76 9.59 2.21
N ASN A 26 15.59 9.26 3.20
CA ASN A 26 16.62 10.16 3.73
C ASN A 26 18.02 9.73 3.28
N ALA A 27 18.21 9.43 2.01
CA ALA A 27 19.55 9.20 1.48
C ALA A 27 20.46 10.41 1.76
N PRO A 28 21.66 10.20 2.29
CA PRO A 28 22.65 11.28 2.46
C PRO A 28 22.96 11.90 1.11
N PHE A 29 23.35 13.00 0.90
CA PHE A 29 23.64 13.70 -0.35
C PHE A 29 22.50 14.53 -0.94
N GLY A 30 21.30 14.47 -0.42
CA GLY A 30 20.13 15.11 -1.04
C GLY A 30 19.49 14.29 -2.14
N LEU A 31 19.77 12.98 -2.17
CA LEU A 31 19.01 11.97 -2.91
C LEU A 31 17.63 11.72 -2.30
N GLY A 32 17.13 12.65 -1.54
CA GLY A 32 15.82 12.73 -0.95
C GLY A 32 15.73 14.03 -0.18
N THR A 33 14.86 14.94 -0.52
CA THR A 33 14.53 16.20 0.15
C THR A 33 15.72 17.02 0.69
N GLY A 34 16.78 17.08 -0.09
CA GLY A 34 18.04 17.75 0.09
C GLY A 34 18.19 18.85 1.11
N ASN A 35 19.36 18.89 1.70
CA ASN A 35 19.87 20.00 2.53
C ASN A 35 20.16 21.29 1.74
N CYS A 36 19.22 21.74 0.89
CA CYS A 36 19.24 23.14 0.50
C CYS A 36 18.76 23.96 1.71
N ALA A 37 19.63 24.78 2.24
CA ALA A 37 19.30 25.63 3.38
C ALA A 37 18.01 26.39 3.09
N SER A 38 17.07 26.36 4.05
CA SER A 38 15.91 27.25 4.00
C SER A 38 16.38 28.70 3.92
N ALA A 39 15.62 29.54 3.20
CA ALA A 39 15.91 30.95 3.07
C ALA A 39 16.34 31.58 4.42
N SER A 40 17.47 32.23 4.44
CA SER A 40 17.88 33.09 5.57
C SER A 40 16.95 34.29 5.65
N ASP A 41 17.04 35.10 6.70
CA ASP A 41 16.31 36.38 6.87
C ASP A 41 16.61 37.43 5.78
N ALA A 42 17.38 37.07 4.75
CA ALA A 42 17.68 37.92 3.61
C ALA A 42 16.45 38.18 2.74
N THR A 43 16.34 39.36 2.20
CA THR A 43 15.23 39.76 1.32
C THR A 43 15.30 39.13 -0.07
N LYS A 44 16.48 38.73 -0.50
CA LYS A 44 16.73 38.03 -1.77
C LYS A 44 17.99 37.20 -1.69
N GLY A 45 18.04 36.14 -2.46
CA GLY A 45 19.20 35.27 -2.54
C GLY A 45 18.86 33.91 -3.11
N GLY A 46 19.80 33.01 -3.00
CA GLY A 46 19.63 31.62 -3.44
C GLY A 46 20.81 30.76 -3.02
N GLN A 47 20.68 29.49 -3.35
CA GLN A 47 21.74 28.50 -3.24
C GLN A 47 21.68 27.58 -4.45
N LEU A 48 22.84 27.29 -4.99
CA LEU A 48 23.02 26.25 -6.01
C LEU A 48 24.04 25.24 -5.49
N SER A 49 23.71 23.97 -5.54
CA SER A 49 24.61 22.87 -5.20
C SER A 49 24.88 22.04 -6.45
N VAL A 50 26.15 21.83 -6.76
CA VAL A 50 26.63 20.97 -7.85
C VAL A 50 27.56 19.93 -7.24
N GLY A 51 27.42 18.69 -7.61
CA GLY A 51 28.23 17.60 -7.08
C GLY A 51 28.64 16.59 -8.12
N VAL A 52 29.56 15.74 -7.71
CA VAL A 52 29.98 14.55 -8.45
C VAL A 52 29.81 13.33 -7.55
N LEU A 53 29.30 12.25 -8.13
CA LEU A 53 29.13 10.97 -7.47
C LEU A 53 29.90 9.89 -8.20
N GLY A 54 30.44 8.95 -7.43
CA GLY A 54 30.87 7.65 -7.86
C GLY A 54 30.17 6.60 -7.02
N ALA A 55 29.64 5.58 -7.64
CA ALA A 55 28.88 4.53 -6.99
C ALA A 55 29.38 3.15 -7.43
N SER A 56 29.23 2.14 -6.57
CA SER A 56 29.47 0.73 -6.88
C SER A 56 28.28 -0.10 -6.44
N ASP A 57 27.97 -1.13 -7.23
CA ASP A 57 26.91 -2.12 -6.95
C ASP A 57 25.51 -1.53 -6.73
N VAL A 58 25.20 -0.45 -7.42
CA VAL A 58 23.91 0.27 -7.36
C VAL A 58 22.88 -0.26 -8.35
N GLY A 59 23.17 -1.35 -9.07
CA GLY A 59 22.27 -1.94 -10.07
C GLY A 59 21.13 -2.80 -9.50
N SER A 60 21.00 -2.94 -8.18
CA SER A 60 19.89 -3.67 -7.58
C SER A 60 18.61 -2.85 -7.64
N SER A 61 17.52 -3.46 -8.13
CA SER A 61 16.20 -2.84 -8.13
C SER A 61 15.68 -2.51 -6.71
N LYS A 62 16.16 -3.24 -5.70
CA LYS A 62 15.85 -2.93 -4.30
C LYS A 62 16.60 -1.69 -3.82
N PHE A 63 17.82 -1.47 -4.29
CA PHE A 63 18.58 -0.27 -3.97
C PHE A 63 18.00 0.96 -4.67
N THR A 64 17.58 0.83 -5.94
CA THR A 64 17.04 1.91 -6.77
C THR A 64 15.50 2.02 -6.70
N GLU A 65 14.83 1.29 -5.83
CA GLU A 65 13.37 1.14 -5.82
C GLU A 65 12.60 2.46 -5.97
N TYR A 66 13.02 3.52 -5.26
CA TYR A 66 12.37 4.84 -5.30
C TYR A 66 13.35 6.00 -5.51
N ARG A 67 14.54 5.72 -6.01
CA ARG A 67 15.61 6.70 -6.14
C ARG A 67 16.48 6.43 -7.35
N GLU A 68 17.10 7.47 -7.86
CA GLU A 68 18.20 7.38 -8.81
C GLU A 68 19.52 7.73 -8.11
N VAL A 69 20.59 7.00 -8.40
CA VAL A 69 21.95 7.32 -8.00
C VAL A 69 22.77 7.53 -9.27
N PRO A 70 22.82 8.77 -9.79
CA PRO A 70 23.51 9.05 -11.03
C PRO A 70 25.01 8.98 -10.83
N GLU A 71 25.73 8.41 -11.81
CA GLU A 71 27.17 8.53 -11.87
C GLU A 71 27.57 9.86 -12.53
N GLY A 72 28.61 10.52 -11.99
CA GLY A 72 29.14 11.74 -12.54
C GLY A 72 28.54 13.03 -11.94
N VAL A 73 28.33 14.03 -12.79
CA VAL A 73 27.89 15.36 -12.34
C VAL A 73 26.39 15.41 -12.12
N SER A 74 25.98 15.97 -10.99
CA SER A 74 24.57 16.15 -10.62
C SER A 74 24.33 17.51 -10.00
N VAL A 75 23.04 17.93 -9.97
CA VAL A 75 22.56 19.12 -9.25
C VAL A 75 21.61 18.64 -8.14
N PRO A 76 22.15 18.31 -6.95
CA PRO A 76 21.34 17.78 -5.85
C PRO A 76 20.23 18.72 -5.42
N CYS A 77 20.49 20.02 -5.44
CA CYS A 77 19.47 21.00 -5.16
C CYS A 77 19.80 22.42 -5.59
N PHE A 78 18.76 23.21 -5.79
CA PHE A 78 18.84 24.67 -5.79
C PHE A 78 17.68 25.29 -5.01
N ASN A 79 17.87 26.49 -4.50
CA ASN A 79 16.78 27.35 -4.07
C ASN A 79 17.01 28.78 -4.56
N LEU A 80 15.92 29.49 -4.85
CA LEU A 80 15.90 30.92 -5.20
C LEU A 80 14.76 31.57 -4.43
N PHE A 81 15.02 32.75 -3.87
CA PHE A 81 13.99 33.49 -3.17
C PHE A 81 14.17 34.99 -3.31
N SER A 82 13.07 35.72 -3.33
CA SER A 82 13.06 37.17 -3.26
C SER A 82 11.80 37.67 -2.58
N ASN A 83 11.92 38.69 -1.77
CA ASN A 83 10.81 39.40 -1.16
C ASN A 83 11.11 40.90 -1.19
N ASP A 84 10.47 41.63 -2.09
CA ASP A 84 10.59 43.09 -2.22
C ASP A 84 9.42 43.85 -1.56
N GLY A 85 8.58 43.14 -0.79
CA GLY A 85 7.38 43.67 -0.13
C GLY A 85 6.16 43.74 -1.08
N LYS A 86 6.31 43.59 -2.39
CA LYS A 86 5.21 43.51 -3.36
C LYS A 86 5.04 42.11 -3.93
N LEU A 87 6.15 41.44 -4.18
CA LEU A 87 6.22 40.06 -4.64
C LEU A 87 7.17 39.29 -3.73
N GLU A 88 6.68 38.22 -3.13
CA GLU A 88 7.52 37.19 -2.54
C GLU A 88 7.48 35.97 -3.44
N PHE A 89 8.64 35.46 -3.83
CA PHE A 89 8.73 34.17 -4.48
C PHE A 89 9.78 33.29 -3.87
N LYS A 90 9.54 31.98 -3.90
CA LYS A 90 10.46 30.91 -3.51
C LYS A 90 10.38 29.80 -4.54
N LEU A 91 11.54 29.35 -5.03
CA LEU A 91 11.66 28.23 -5.93
C LEU A 91 12.67 27.24 -5.35
N PHE A 92 12.34 25.95 -5.38
CA PHE A 92 13.20 24.86 -4.95
C PHE A 92 13.24 23.80 -6.03
N GLY A 93 14.41 23.23 -6.26
CA GLY A 93 14.59 22.04 -7.07
C GLY A 93 15.47 21.05 -6.31
N TYR A 94 15.10 19.79 -6.38
CA TYR A 94 15.81 18.66 -5.79
C TYR A 94 16.05 17.62 -6.85
N ASN A 95 17.24 17.00 -6.83
CA ASN A 95 17.67 15.94 -7.76
C ASN A 95 17.38 16.34 -9.22
N VAL A 96 17.84 17.52 -9.60
CA VAL A 96 17.50 18.16 -10.88
C VAL A 96 17.97 17.29 -12.05
N SER A 97 17.05 17.00 -12.97
CA SER A 97 17.24 16.12 -14.14
C SER A 97 17.45 14.63 -13.80
N GLN A 98 17.11 14.21 -12.59
CA GLN A 98 17.08 12.81 -12.17
C GLN A 98 15.66 12.24 -12.22
N ASP A 99 15.52 10.93 -12.16
CA ASP A 99 14.22 10.25 -12.17
C ASP A 99 13.40 10.46 -10.89
N ASP A 100 14.04 10.84 -9.79
CA ASP A 100 13.42 11.21 -8.52
C ASP A 100 13.42 12.72 -8.24
N GLN A 101 13.33 13.52 -9.31
CA GLN A 101 13.34 14.99 -9.21
C GLN A 101 12.06 15.59 -8.63
N ARG A 102 12.23 16.74 -7.95
CA ARG A 102 11.12 17.52 -7.41
C ARG A 102 11.34 19.01 -7.56
N TYR A 103 10.29 19.74 -7.94
CA TYR A 103 10.29 21.18 -8.02
C TYR A 103 9.12 21.77 -7.24
N GLN A 104 9.38 22.82 -6.45
CA GLN A 104 8.36 23.53 -5.67
C GLN A 104 8.49 25.02 -5.88
N GLY A 105 7.37 25.72 -5.92
CA GLY A 105 7.36 27.17 -6.04
C GLY A 105 6.19 27.83 -5.34
N TRP A 106 6.46 29.02 -4.80
CA TRP A 106 5.48 29.88 -4.19
C TRP A 106 5.67 31.30 -4.68
N PHE A 107 4.57 31.94 -5.06
CA PHE A 107 4.50 33.32 -5.51
C PHE A 107 3.39 34.01 -4.73
N ASN A 108 3.76 34.96 -3.87
CA ASN A 108 2.82 35.67 -3.03
C ASN A 108 2.82 37.14 -3.41
N THR A 109 1.67 37.71 -3.66
CA THR A 109 1.47 39.13 -3.96
C THR A 109 0.42 39.73 -3.05
N SER A 110 0.18 41.04 -3.18
CA SER A 110 -0.94 41.68 -2.48
C SER A 110 -2.32 41.28 -3.05
N ALA A 111 -2.39 40.57 -4.17
CA ALA A 111 -3.62 40.23 -4.87
C ALA A 111 -3.93 38.74 -4.83
N PHE A 112 -2.92 37.88 -4.93
CA PHE A 112 -3.09 36.44 -5.03
C PHE A 112 -1.86 35.72 -4.47
N ASP A 113 -2.05 34.44 -4.14
CA ASP A 113 -1.00 33.47 -3.86
C ASP A 113 -1.08 32.34 -4.88
N LEU A 114 0.07 31.94 -5.42
CA LEU A 114 0.21 30.78 -6.33
C LEU A 114 1.25 29.85 -5.74
N SER A 115 0.92 28.58 -5.62
CA SER A 115 1.87 27.52 -5.30
C SER A 115 1.84 26.42 -6.35
N PHE A 116 2.98 25.80 -6.61
CA PHE A 116 3.06 24.57 -7.39
C PHE A 116 4.06 23.60 -6.79
N ASP A 117 3.82 22.30 -7.00
CA ASP A 117 4.69 21.19 -6.66
C ASP A 117 4.68 20.20 -7.82
N TYR A 118 5.85 19.90 -8.35
CA TYR A 118 6.06 18.80 -9.30
C TYR A 118 6.96 17.76 -8.64
N ASN A 119 6.53 16.51 -8.60
CA ASN A 119 7.24 15.40 -8.00
C ASN A 119 7.25 14.20 -8.96
N GLN A 120 8.44 13.71 -9.26
CA GLN A 120 8.67 12.53 -10.06
C GLN A 120 9.27 11.45 -9.17
N ILE A 121 8.71 10.25 -9.22
CA ILE A 121 9.09 9.12 -8.38
C ILE A 121 9.21 7.89 -9.26
N PRO A 122 10.40 7.33 -9.45
CA PRO A 122 10.59 6.02 -10.02
C PRO A 122 10.11 4.96 -9.02
N HIS A 123 9.66 3.83 -9.52
CA HIS A 123 9.40 2.63 -8.74
C HIS A 123 9.92 1.43 -9.51
N ASP A 124 11.13 1.00 -9.18
CA ASP A 124 11.76 -0.18 -9.74
C ASP A 124 11.31 -1.40 -8.90
N MET A 125 10.46 -2.23 -9.48
CA MET A 125 9.89 -3.41 -8.82
C MET A 125 10.68 -4.68 -9.09
N GLY A 126 11.62 -4.67 -10.03
CA GLY A 126 12.51 -5.78 -10.30
C GLY A 126 13.19 -5.69 -11.65
N ASN A 127 14.51 -5.84 -11.64
CA ASN A 127 15.34 -6.07 -12.82
C ASN A 127 15.70 -7.55 -12.90
N GLY A 128 15.77 -8.11 -14.10
CA GLY A 128 16.09 -9.50 -14.34
C GLY A 128 14.89 -10.46 -14.32
N GLY A 129 13.66 -9.95 -14.35
CA GLY A 129 12.49 -10.73 -14.71
C GLY A 129 12.67 -11.37 -16.08
N ARG A 130 12.10 -12.57 -16.29
CA ARG A 130 12.19 -13.31 -17.56
C ARG A 130 10.83 -13.75 -18.02
N THR A 131 10.56 -13.58 -19.30
CA THR A 131 9.37 -14.14 -19.94
C THR A 131 9.71 -14.82 -21.25
N MET A 132 9.01 -15.93 -21.54
CA MET A 132 9.08 -16.61 -22.84
C MET A 132 8.30 -15.86 -23.94
N MET A 133 7.56 -14.84 -23.57
CA MET A 133 6.77 -14.01 -24.47
C MET A 133 7.58 -12.79 -24.93
N ALA A 134 7.29 -12.32 -26.13
CA ALA A 134 7.78 -11.05 -26.65
C ALA A 134 6.65 -10.03 -26.67
N GLU A 135 6.94 -8.77 -26.32
CA GLU A 135 5.96 -7.72 -26.49
C GLU A 135 5.82 -7.34 -27.96
N LEU A 136 4.68 -7.65 -28.56
CA LEU A 136 4.36 -7.36 -29.96
C LEU A 136 3.89 -5.93 -30.14
N SER A 137 3.20 -5.40 -29.16
CA SER A 137 2.81 -4.01 -28.95
C SER A 137 2.50 -3.83 -27.48
N ARG A 138 2.41 -2.60 -27.01
CA ARG A 138 2.16 -2.32 -25.58
C ARG A 138 0.95 -3.09 -25.06
N GLY A 139 1.19 -3.97 -24.08
CA GLY A 139 0.15 -4.83 -23.49
C GLY A 139 -0.29 -6.03 -24.34
N VAL A 140 0.43 -6.36 -25.42
CA VAL A 140 0.19 -7.56 -26.23
C VAL A 140 1.46 -8.42 -26.24
N TRP A 141 1.40 -9.54 -25.54
CA TRP A 141 2.50 -10.48 -25.37
C TRP A 141 2.26 -11.73 -26.22
N GLY A 142 3.20 -12.09 -27.04
CA GLY A 142 3.10 -13.24 -27.92
C GLY A 142 4.38 -14.06 -27.98
N MET A 143 4.26 -15.25 -28.53
CA MET A 143 5.38 -16.15 -28.83
C MET A 143 5.35 -16.58 -30.30
N SER A 144 6.44 -17.16 -30.79
CA SER A 144 6.41 -17.66 -32.17
C SER A 144 5.42 -18.82 -32.31
N ASP A 145 4.65 -18.84 -33.40
CA ASP A 145 3.69 -19.90 -33.70
C ASP A 145 4.36 -21.29 -33.67
N THR A 146 5.62 -21.38 -34.12
CA THR A 146 6.39 -22.64 -34.11
C THR A 146 6.62 -23.13 -32.68
N LEU A 147 6.98 -22.25 -31.75
CA LEU A 147 7.18 -22.60 -30.34
C LEU A 147 5.84 -22.98 -29.71
N GLN A 148 4.81 -22.14 -29.87
CA GLN A 148 3.46 -22.39 -29.37
C GLN A 148 2.92 -23.77 -29.88
N GLN A 149 3.09 -24.04 -31.16
CA GLN A 149 2.70 -25.35 -31.76
C GLN A 149 3.49 -26.51 -31.16
N SER A 150 4.82 -26.36 -30.96
CA SER A 150 5.64 -27.42 -30.40
C SER A 150 5.25 -27.76 -28.96
N LEU A 151 5.06 -26.73 -28.12
CA LEU A 151 4.62 -26.87 -26.73
C LEU A 151 3.23 -27.47 -26.63
N GLY A 152 2.28 -26.97 -27.42
CA GLY A 152 0.91 -27.47 -27.47
C GLY A 152 0.83 -28.91 -27.96
N THR A 153 1.62 -29.31 -28.99
CA THR A 153 1.70 -30.67 -29.46
C THR A 153 2.23 -31.62 -28.39
N ALA A 154 3.28 -31.24 -27.69
CA ALA A 154 3.86 -32.05 -26.61
C ALA A 154 2.87 -32.23 -25.44
N VAL A 155 2.17 -31.19 -25.03
CA VAL A 155 1.15 -31.28 -23.97
C VAL A 155 -0.02 -32.14 -24.42
N ASN A 156 -0.52 -31.98 -25.65
CA ASN A 156 -1.66 -32.73 -26.16
C ASN A 156 -1.34 -34.22 -26.42
N ALA A 157 -0.10 -34.55 -26.76
CA ALA A 157 0.36 -35.92 -26.90
C ALA A 157 0.53 -36.65 -25.56
N THR A 158 0.61 -35.96 -24.47
CA THR A 158 0.85 -36.53 -23.14
C THR A 158 -0.48 -36.66 -22.37
N PRO A 159 -0.89 -37.87 -21.93
CA PRO A 159 -2.05 -38.03 -21.06
C PRO A 159 -1.96 -37.18 -19.80
N THR A 160 -3.10 -36.74 -19.26
CA THR A 160 -3.14 -35.85 -18.05
C THR A 160 -2.40 -36.46 -16.87
N THR A 161 -2.43 -37.77 -16.69
CA THR A 161 -1.68 -38.51 -15.66
C THR A 161 -0.16 -38.42 -15.83
N GLY A 162 0.33 -38.18 -17.06
CA GLY A 162 1.75 -38.03 -17.40
C GLY A 162 2.23 -36.59 -17.39
N ARG A 163 1.35 -35.63 -17.24
CA ARG A 163 1.70 -34.18 -17.15
C ARG A 163 2.16 -33.82 -15.74
N THR A 164 3.28 -34.41 -15.34
CA THR A 164 3.90 -34.22 -14.03
C THR A 164 4.76 -32.94 -13.99
N VAL A 165 5.21 -32.54 -12.80
CA VAL A 165 6.23 -31.51 -12.59
C VAL A 165 7.43 -31.73 -13.50
N THR A 166 7.99 -32.94 -13.49
CA THR A 166 9.16 -33.31 -14.31
C THR A 166 8.90 -33.14 -15.81
N PHE A 167 7.67 -33.44 -16.26
CA PHE A 167 7.29 -33.23 -17.66
C PHE A 167 7.33 -31.76 -18.03
N TYR A 168 6.72 -30.87 -17.21
CA TYR A 168 6.72 -29.46 -17.52
C TYR A 168 8.09 -28.81 -17.35
N ASP A 169 8.92 -29.23 -16.37
CA ASP A 169 10.31 -28.80 -16.26
C ASP A 169 11.12 -29.14 -17.51
N ALA A 170 10.99 -30.36 -18.01
CA ALA A 170 11.68 -30.77 -19.22
C ALA A 170 11.17 -30.01 -20.47
N LEU A 171 9.87 -29.71 -20.54
CA LEU A 171 9.25 -29.02 -21.66
C LEU A 171 9.56 -27.54 -21.70
N LEU A 172 9.45 -26.84 -20.54
CA LEU A 172 9.53 -25.38 -20.45
C LEU A 172 10.93 -24.89 -20.09
N GLY A 173 11.72 -25.68 -19.35
CA GLY A 173 13.03 -25.31 -18.87
C GLY A 173 13.98 -24.76 -19.96
N PRO A 174 14.13 -25.44 -21.12
CA PRO A 174 14.95 -24.93 -22.21
C PRO A 174 14.47 -23.59 -22.79
N THR A 175 13.15 -23.39 -22.87
CA THR A 175 12.55 -22.14 -23.33
C THR A 175 12.80 -21.02 -22.32
N PHE A 176 12.67 -21.30 -21.03
CA PHE A 176 12.96 -20.36 -19.96
C PHE A 176 14.45 -19.98 -19.88
N ALA A 177 15.36 -20.95 -20.13
CA ALA A 177 16.78 -20.68 -20.16
C ALA A 177 17.18 -19.65 -21.25
N SER A 178 16.41 -19.61 -22.34
CA SER A 178 16.57 -18.68 -23.46
C SER A 178 15.64 -17.47 -23.43
N ALA A 179 14.81 -17.34 -22.38
CA ALA A 179 13.84 -16.26 -22.25
C ALA A 179 14.52 -14.89 -22.14
N GLY A 180 13.89 -13.90 -22.78
CA GLY A 180 14.32 -12.50 -22.69
C GLY A 180 14.12 -11.93 -21.28
N SER A 181 15.04 -11.04 -20.88
CA SER A 181 14.88 -10.27 -19.65
C SER A 181 13.81 -9.19 -19.84
N VAL A 182 13.03 -8.94 -18.79
CA VAL A 182 12.09 -7.83 -18.69
C VAL A 182 12.35 -7.04 -17.42
N GLU A 183 12.15 -5.76 -17.52
CA GLU A 183 12.21 -4.85 -16.38
C GLU A 183 10.80 -4.51 -15.94
N ILE A 184 10.53 -4.60 -14.65
CA ILE A 184 9.26 -4.25 -14.04
C ILE A 184 9.46 -2.96 -13.26
N SER A 185 9.21 -1.85 -13.91
CA SER A 185 9.37 -0.52 -13.34
C SER A 185 8.25 0.42 -13.77
N SER A 186 7.97 1.40 -12.95
CA SER A 186 7.02 2.46 -13.26
C SER A 186 7.53 3.83 -12.85
N MET A 187 7.10 4.85 -13.58
CA MET A 187 7.39 6.25 -13.31
C MET A 187 6.11 7.00 -12.97
N ARG A 188 6.05 7.62 -11.80
CA ARG A 188 4.96 8.48 -11.38
C ARG A 188 5.38 9.94 -11.46
N LYS A 189 4.68 10.75 -12.27
CA LYS A 189 4.91 12.19 -12.45
C LYS A 189 3.66 12.93 -11.98
N ARG A 190 3.78 13.69 -10.88
CA ARG A 190 2.66 14.42 -10.29
C ARG A 190 2.94 15.91 -10.23
N GLY A 191 2.09 16.70 -10.87
CA GLY A 191 2.09 18.15 -10.78
C GLY A 191 0.85 18.64 -10.04
N THR A 192 1.02 19.54 -9.08
CA THR A 192 -0.10 20.24 -8.40
C THR A 192 0.10 21.74 -8.48
N ALA A 193 -1.00 22.49 -8.60
CA ALA A 193 -1.00 23.94 -8.53
C ALA A 193 -2.20 24.42 -7.72
N THR A 194 -2.00 25.45 -6.90
CA THR A 194 -3.08 26.12 -6.15
C THR A 194 -2.97 27.61 -6.36
N PHE A 195 -4.09 28.25 -6.66
CA PHE A 195 -4.21 29.66 -6.90
C PHE A 195 -5.26 30.28 -5.98
N ASP A 196 -4.84 31.15 -5.05
CA ASP A 196 -5.66 31.76 -4.02
C ASP A 196 -5.86 33.27 -4.29
N LEU A 197 -7.12 33.72 -4.30
CA LEU A 197 -7.52 35.12 -4.60
C LEU A 197 -8.04 35.88 -3.37
N GLY A 198 -7.89 35.35 -2.15
CA GLY A 198 -8.55 35.89 -0.94
C GLY A 198 -8.14 37.30 -0.52
N LYS A 199 -6.98 37.82 -0.95
CA LYS A 199 -6.42 39.06 -0.38
C LYS A 199 -7.17 40.35 -0.73
N LYS A 200 -7.95 40.38 -1.80
CA LYS A 200 -8.75 41.55 -2.25
C LYS A 200 -10.24 41.30 -2.24
N LEU A 201 -10.67 40.09 -2.00
CA LEU A 201 -12.08 39.72 -1.94
C LEU A 201 -12.58 39.75 -0.49
N PRO A 202 -13.87 39.95 -0.25
CA PRO A 202 -14.45 39.80 1.08
C PRO A 202 -14.52 38.33 1.55
N PHE A 203 -14.09 37.39 0.72
CA PHE A 203 -14.03 35.95 0.98
C PHE A 203 -12.79 35.38 0.30
N ASP A 204 -12.32 34.25 0.80
CA ASP A 204 -11.21 33.48 0.23
C ASP A 204 -11.73 32.66 -0.94
N LEU A 205 -11.06 32.70 -2.09
CA LEU A 205 -11.38 31.90 -3.26
C LEU A 205 -10.13 31.20 -3.74
N SER A 206 -10.16 29.88 -3.78
CA SER A 206 -9.05 29.02 -4.21
C SER A 206 -9.44 28.16 -5.41
N PHE A 207 -8.50 27.98 -6.32
CA PHE A 207 -8.55 27.01 -7.41
C PHE A 207 -7.38 26.05 -7.23
N SER A 208 -7.63 24.77 -7.42
CA SER A 208 -6.60 23.73 -7.39
C SER A 208 -6.66 22.86 -8.62
N TYR A 209 -5.49 22.47 -9.09
CA TYR A 209 -5.35 21.51 -10.18
C TYR A 209 -4.23 20.52 -9.83
N MET A 210 -4.49 19.25 -10.02
CA MET A 210 -3.50 18.18 -9.95
C MET A 210 -3.58 17.35 -11.21
N ARG A 211 -2.41 16.93 -11.71
CA ARG A 211 -2.30 15.89 -12.73
C ARG A 211 -1.21 14.92 -12.34
N GLU A 212 -1.55 13.65 -12.35
CA GLU A 212 -0.63 12.53 -12.15
C GLU A 212 -0.61 11.67 -13.40
N LEU A 213 0.58 11.33 -13.87
CA LEU A 213 0.83 10.34 -14.90
C LEU A 213 1.59 9.19 -14.25
N LYS A 214 1.14 7.96 -14.47
CA LYS A 214 1.82 6.73 -14.08
C LYS A 214 2.02 5.90 -15.33
N ASP A 215 3.28 5.66 -15.68
CA ASP A 215 3.70 4.97 -16.90
C ASP A 215 4.72 3.89 -16.59
N GLY A 216 4.73 2.77 -17.31
CA GLY A 216 5.66 1.67 -17.12
C GLY A 216 4.99 0.31 -17.14
N TYR A 217 5.50 -0.59 -16.31
CA TYR A 217 5.00 -1.96 -16.17
C TYR A 217 4.91 -2.36 -14.70
N ARG A 218 3.96 -3.24 -14.39
CA ARG A 218 3.85 -3.96 -13.11
C ARG A 218 3.78 -5.45 -13.37
N GLY A 219 4.11 -6.29 -12.38
CA GLY A 219 3.77 -7.71 -12.43
C GLY A 219 2.25 -7.85 -12.43
N GLU A 220 1.72 -8.59 -13.40
CA GLU A 220 0.28 -8.86 -13.52
C GLU A 220 0.07 -10.36 -13.62
N ASP A 221 -0.77 -10.91 -12.74
CA ASP A 221 -1.13 -12.32 -12.77
C ASP A 221 -2.22 -12.58 -13.82
N GLY A 222 -1.88 -13.34 -14.83
CA GLY A 222 -2.83 -13.86 -15.79
C GLY A 222 -3.36 -15.22 -15.36
N GLY A 223 -4.48 -15.27 -14.65
CA GLY A 223 -5.09 -16.54 -14.20
C GLY A 223 -5.79 -17.32 -15.32
N GLY A 224 -5.65 -18.66 -15.31
CA GLY A 224 -6.58 -19.57 -15.97
C GLY A 224 -6.52 -19.67 -17.50
N ILE A 225 -5.42 -19.32 -18.13
CA ILE A 225 -5.28 -19.36 -19.60
C ILE A 225 -5.24 -20.78 -20.16
N TYR A 226 -4.80 -21.75 -19.39
CA TYR A 226 -4.36 -23.04 -19.92
C TYR A 226 -5.19 -24.19 -19.39
N SER A 227 -6.18 -24.65 -20.15
CA SER A 227 -6.90 -25.94 -19.94
C SER A 227 -7.29 -26.31 -18.47
N ALA A 228 -7.96 -27.41 -18.26
CA ALA A 228 -8.59 -27.87 -17.02
C ALA A 228 -7.72 -27.94 -15.72
N VAL A 229 -6.44 -27.62 -15.80
CA VAL A 229 -5.53 -27.53 -14.65
C VAL A 229 -5.14 -26.05 -14.49
N ALA A 230 -5.33 -25.50 -13.33
CA ALA A 230 -5.06 -24.09 -13.03
C ALA A 230 -3.62 -23.73 -13.46
N SER A 231 -3.50 -22.89 -14.46
CA SER A 231 -2.22 -22.40 -14.96
C SER A 231 -2.24 -20.88 -14.88
N VAL A 232 -1.23 -20.30 -14.26
CA VAL A 232 -1.06 -18.85 -14.12
C VAL A 232 0.21 -18.46 -14.85
N VAL A 233 0.15 -17.39 -15.61
CA VAL A 233 1.33 -16.73 -16.18
C VAL A 233 1.39 -15.33 -15.62
N GLU A 234 2.48 -15.00 -14.98
CA GLU A 234 2.80 -13.63 -14.62
C GLU A 234 3.42 -12.92 -15.82
N LEU A 235 2.96 -11.73 -16.12
CA LEU A 235 3.36 -10.93 -17.26
C LEU A 235 3.64 -9.48 -16.86
N PRO A 236 4.47 -8.75 -17.63
CA PRO A 236 4.57 -7.31 -17.47
C PRO A 236 3.27 -6.64 -17.92
N GLY A 237 2.42 -6.28 -16.98
CA GLY A 237 1.18 -5.53 -17.23
C GLY A 237 1.49 -4.06 -17.50
N PRO A 238 1.01 -3.47 -18.62
CA PRO A 238 1.30 -2.09 -18.96
C PRO A 238 0.57 -1.12 -18.04
N LEU A 239 1.26 -0.07 -17.63
CA LEU A 239 0.73 1.07 -16.90
C LEU A 239 0.79 2.30 -17.81
N ASP A 240 -0.35 2.95 -18.08
CA ASP A 240 -0.44 4.24 -18.75
C ASP A 240 -1.70 4.95 -18.26
N GLU A 241 -1.60 5.46 -17.04
CA GLU A 241 -2.72 6.00 -16.28
C GLU A 241 -2.56 7.50 -16.07
N ILE A 242 -3.65 8.24 -16.24
CA ILE A 242 -3.72 9.68 -15.98
C ILE A 242 -4.82 9.94 -14.97
N THR A 243 -4.47 10.57 -13.85
CA THR A 243 -5.43 11.10 -12.89
C THR A 243 -5.37 12.63 -12.89
N GLN A 244 -6.52 13.28 -12.89
CA GLN A 244 -6.61 14.73 -12.79
C GLN A 244 -7.65 15.13 -11.74
N ASP A 245 -7.28 16.08 -10.87
CA ASP A 245 -8.18 16.70 -9.90
C ASP A 245 -8.31 18.19 -10.22
N ILE A 246 -9.55 18.67 -10.28
CA ILE A 246 -9.89 20.07 -10.47
C ILE A 246 -10.75 20.50 -9.29
N GLY A 247 -10.33 21.52 -8.55
CA GLY A 247 -11.03 21.97 -7.37
C GLY A 247 -11.28 23.48 -7.37
N VAL A 248 -12.41 23.87 -6.77
CA VAL A 248 -12.72 25.26 -6.43
C VAL A 248 -13.25 25.30 -4.99
N ARG A 249 -12.79 26.27 -4.23
CA ARG A 249 -13.23 26.49 -2.85
C ARG A 249 -13.43 27.95 -2.57
N ALA A 250 -14.57 28.30 -1.95
CA ALA A 250 -14.85 29.61 -1.41
C ALA A 250 -15.03 29.52 0.11
N ALA A 251 -14.46 30.46 0.87
CA ALA A 251 -14.61 30.51 2.31
C ALA A 251 -14.84 31.96 2.78
N TYR A 252 -15.78 32.14 3.70
CA TYR A 252 -16.08 33.43 4.30
C TYR A 252 -15.82 33.39 5.81
N ASN A 253 -14.90 34.21 6.23
CA ASN A 253 -14.52 34.37 7.64
C ASN A 253 -15.24 35.56 8.27
N PHE A 254 -15.88 35.33 9.41
CA PHE A 254 -16.56 36.35 10.19
C PHE A 254 -16.19 36.26 11.68
N LYS A 255 -16.55 37.28 12.47
CA LYS A 255 -16.09 37.41 13.85
C LYS A 255 -16.34 36.16 14.72
N LYS A 256 -17.43 35.42 14.47
CA LYS A 256 -17.81 34.26 15.26
C LYS A 256 -17.55 32.91 14.57
N GLY A 257 -16.91 32.89 13.41
CA GLY A 257 -16.63 31.63 12.72
C GLY A 257 -16.30 31.78 11.27
N ASN A 258 -16.45 30.69 10.54
CA ASN A 258 -16.38 30.65 9.08
C ASN A 258 -17.43 29.72 8.47
N VAL A 259 -17.70 29.94 7.21
CA VAL A 259 -18.43 29.02 6.34
C VAL A 259 -17.63 28.83 5.08
N HIS A 260 -17.70 27.63 4.50
CA HIS A 260 -17.03 27.37 3.23
C HIS A 260 -17.86 26.42 2.38
N ALA A 261 -17.69 26.57 1.06
CA ALA A 261 -18.20 25.64 0.06
C ALA A 261 -17.06 25.25 -0.89
N SER A 262 -17.04 24.00 -1.32
CA SER A 262 -16.08 23.55 -2.32
C SER A 262 -16.73 22.56 -3.30
N PHE A 263 -16.16 22.52 -4.50
CA PHE A 263 -16.46 21.53 -5.52
C PHE A 263 -15.15 20.96 -6.04
N ALA A 264 -15.10 19.65 -6.22
CA ALA A 264 -13.96 18.95 -6.82
C ALA A 264 -14.45 17.96 -7.86
N ARG A 265 -13.68 17.81 -8.93
CA ARG A 265 -13.87 16.77 -9.96
C ARG A 265 -12.59 16.02 -10.16
N ASN A 266 -12.65 14.71 -10.05
CA ASN A 266 -11.59 13.77 -10.35
C ASN A 266 -11.89 13.08 -11.68
N LEU A 267 -10.88 12.92 -12.53
CA LEU A 267 -10.93 12.23 -13.82
C LEU A 267 -9.80 11.21 -13.84
N TYR A 268 -10.14 9.94 -14.03
CA TYR A 268 -9.19 8.87 -14.24
C TYR A 268 -9.32 8.31 -15.64
N ASN A 269 -8.20 8.25 -16.38
CA ASN A 269 -8.11 7.67 -17.70
C ASN A 269 -7.00 6.65 -17.75
N ASN A 270 -7.29 5.46 -18.25
CA ASN A 270 -6.33 4.38 -18.46
C ASN A 270 -6.16 4.14 -19.98
N ARG A 271 -5.00 4.50 -20.51
CA ARG A 271 -4.69 4.32 -21.94
C ARG A 271 -4.18 2.91 -22.27
N ALA A 272 -3.84 2.13 -21.24
CA ALA A 272 -3.53 0.71 -21.35
C ALA A 272 -4.77 -0.12 -21.00
N GLU A 273 -5.75 -0.16 -21.89
CA GLU A 273 -7.08 -0.72 -21.61
C GLU A 273 -7.07 -2.23 -21.39
N THR A 274 -6.15 -2.96 -22.03
CA THR A 274 -6.12 -4.43 -21.98
C THR A 274 -4.70 -5.00 -21.94
N LEU A 275 -4.58 -6.20 -21.37
CA LEU A 275 -3.42 -7.08 -21.47
C LEU A 275 -3.84 -8.32 -22.26
N THR A 276 -3.17 -8.59 -23.37
CA THR A 276 -3.43 -9.76 -24.23
C THR A 276 -2.21 -10.64 -24.29
N VAL A 277 -2.38 -11.97 -24.25
CA VAL A 277 -1.29 -12.93 -24.25
C VAL A 277 -1.62 -14.17 -25.08
N ASP A 278 -0.62 -14.69 -25.77
CA ASP A 278 -0.73 -15.99 -26.45
C ASP A 278 -0.78 -17.13 -25.43
N ASN A 279 -1.62 -18.14 -25.70
CA ASN A 279 -1.65 -19.37 -24.93
C ASN A 279 -0.45 -20.25 -25.32
N PRO A 280 0.51 -20.54 -24.44
CA PRO A 280 1.69 -21.33 -24.78
C PRO A 280 1.40 -22.73 -25.31
N PHE A 281 0.23 -23.29 -25.01
CA PHE A 281 -0.13 -24.66 -25.31
C PHE A 281 -1.24 -24.81 -26.35
N GLN A 282 -1.73 -23.68 -26.89
CA GLN A 282 -2.81 -23.67 -27.88
C GLN A 282 -2.54 -22.60 -28.94
N TRP A 283 -2.27 -22.98 -30.18
CA TRP A 283 -1.86 -22.11 -31.28
C TRP A 283 -2.99 -21.72 -32.23
N PHE A 284 -4.20 -22.24 -32.03
CA PHE A 284 -5.40 -21.91 -32.80
C PHE A 284 -6.65 -22.04 -31.95
N ASP A 285 -7.66 -21.29 -32.32
CA ASP A 285 -8.96 -21.31 -31.64
C ASP A 285 -9.70 -22.59 -31.98
N THR A 286 -10.17 -23.31 -30.97
CA THR A 286 -11.01 -24.48 -31.14
C THR A 286 -12.27 -24.41 -30.28
N PRO A 287 -13.41 -24.95 -30.75
CA PRO A 287 -14.55 -25.18 -29.90
C PRO A 287 -14.18 -26.09 -28.75
N TYR A 288 -14.67 -25.77 -27.57
CA TYR A 288 -14.48 -26.64 -26.42
C TYR A 288 -15.42 -27.84 -26.48
N VAL A 289 -14.89 -29.04 -26.35
CA VAL A 289 -15.65 -30.26 -26.32
C VAL A 289 -15.42 -30.96 -24.99
N THR A 290 -16.46 -31.09 -24.19
CA THR A 290 -16.40 -31.68 -22.84
C THR A 290 -16.30 -33.21 -22.84
N THR A 291 -16.54 -33.89 -23.97
CA THR A 291 -16.53 -35.35 -24.05
C THR A 291 -16.06 -35.81 -25.43
N PRO A 292 -15.13 -36.83 -25.53
CA PRO A 292 -14.49 -37.50 -24.39
C PRO A 292 -13.28 -36.72 -23.84
N ALA A 293 -13.03 -36.84 -22.54
CA ALA A 293 -11.80 -36.34 -21.94
C ALA A 293 -10.54 -37.00 -22.54
N PRO A 294 -9.39 -36.28 -22.67
CA PRO A 294 -9.13 -35.02 -22.06
C PRO A 294 -9.77 -33.86 -22.84
N ALA A 295 -10.25 -32.86 -22.11
CA ALA A 295 -10.72 -31.62 -22.68
C ALA A 295 -9.60 -30.99 -23.53
N VAL A 296 -9.75 -31.11 -24.85
CA VAL A 296 -8.85 -30.50 -25.83
C VAL A 296 -9.63 -29.39 -26.48
N GLY A 297 -9.13 -28.23 -26.41
CA GLY A 297 -9.77 -27.06 -26.96
C GLY A 297 -9.33 -25.83 -26.17
N GLY A 298 -9.51 -24.68 -26.70
CA GLY A 298 -9.17 -23.45 -26.06
C GLY A 298 -8.92 -22.32 -27.03
N GLY A 299 -8.75 -21.14 -26.49
CA GLY A 299 -8.32 -19.96 -27.21
C GLY A 299 -6.82 -19.96 -27.44
N ALA A 300 -6.40 -19.56 -28.64
CA ALA A 300 -5.00 -19.28 -28.94
C ALA A 300 -4.47 -18.09 -28.13
N ARG A 301 -5.37 -17.24 -27.63
CA ARG A 301 -5.07 -16.03 -26.87
C ARG A 301 -6.06 -15.83 -25.72
N ALA A 302 -5.58 -15.13 -24.70
CA ALA A 302 -6.42 -14.60 -23.64
C ALA A 302 -6.24 -13.08 -23.52
N ARG A 303 -7.25 -12.41 -22.97
CA ARG A 303 -7.24 -10.96 -22.74
C ARG A 303 -7.86 -10.62 -21.38
N TRP A 304 -7.17 -9.77 -20.63
CA TRP A 304 -7.65 -9.15 -19.40
C TRP A 304 -7.96 -7.69 -19.68
N ILE A 305 -8.91 -7.15 -18.94
CA ILE A 305 -9.30 -5.75 -19.00
C ILE A 305 -8.69 -5.06 -17.79
N ASN A 306 -7.94 -3.99 -18.02
CA ASN A 306 -7.42 -3.12 -16.98
C ASN A 306 -8.52 -2.21 -16.43
N ALA A 307 -8.22 -1.49 -15.34
CA ALA A 307 -9.18 -0.56 -14.71
C ALA A 307 -9.73 0.43 -15.74
N PRO A 308 -11.06 0.53 -15.88
CA PRO A 308 -11.66 1.40 -16.89
C PRO A 308 -11.65 2.88 -16.47
N ASP A 309 -11.78 3.74 -17.45
CA ASP A 309 -11.97 5.19 -17.25
C ASP A 309 -13.15 5.45 -16.32
N ASN A 310 -12.97 6.41 -15.42
CA ASN A 310 -14.03 6.82 -14.49
C ASN A 310 -13.89 8.29 -14.08
N GLU A 311 -14.95 8.83 -13.53
CA GLU A 311 -14.95 10.17 -12.99
C GLU A 311 -15.72 10.27 -11.67
N ALA A 312 -15.31 11.22 -10.82
CA ALA A 312 -16.01 11.57 -9.59
C ALA A 312 -16.18 13.08 -9.48
N SER A 313 -17.33 13.50 -8.97
CA SER A 313 -17.59 14.89 -8.62
C SER A 313 -18.09 14.98 -7.18
N THR A 314 -17.56 15.92 -6.40
CA THR A 314 -17.90 16.07 -4.99
C THR A 314 -18.14 17.54 -4.64
N GLY A 315 -19.29 17.82 -4.05
CA GLY A 315 -19.61 19.11 -3.45
C GLY A 315 -19.56 19.03 -1.93
N ASN A 316 -19.00 20.04 -1.28
CA ASN A 316 -18.93 20.12 0.19
C ASN A 316 -19.39 21.50 0.66
N LEU A 317 -20.14 21.52 1.78
CA LEU A 317 -20.53 22.72 2.51
C LEU A 317 -20.19 22.53 3.99
N GLY A 318 -19.42 23.47 4.55
CA GLY A 318 -19.01 23.36 5.94
C GLY A 318 -19.03 24.67 6.70
N PHE A 319 -18.98 24.57 8.03
CA PHE A 319 -18.97 25.70 8.95
C PHE A 319 -18.15 25.43 10.20
N LEU A 320 -17.66 26.50 10.83
CA LEU A 320 -17.10 26.49 12.17
C LEU A 320 -17.61 27.72 12.92
N LEU A 321 -18.27 27.51 14.07
CA LEU A 321 -18.87 28.57 14.90
C LEU A 321 -18.26 28.58 16.29
N LYS A 322 -17.93 29.77 16.79
CA LYS A 322 -17.56 30.05 18.19
C LYS A 322 -18.84 30.40 18.95
N LEU A 323 -19.35 29.47 19.75
CA LEU A 323 -20.59 29.68 20.52
C LEU A 323 -20.35 30.50 21.80
N ALA A 324 -19.22 30.25 22.47
CA ALA A 324 -18.80 30.92 23.68
C ALA A 324 -17.25 31.08 23.70
N LYS A 325 -16.71 31.68 24.77
CA LYS A 325 -15.27 32.00 24.87
C LYS A 325 -14.35 30.78 24.57
N GLN A 326 -14.74 29.59 24.98
CA GLN A 326 -13.94 28.36 24.79
C GLN A 326 -14.79 27.20 24.23
N THR A 327 -15.89 27.52 23.55
CA THR A 327 -16.80 26.52 22.98
C THR A 327 -16.94 26.74 21.48
N ARG A 328 -16.74 25.67 20.71
CA ARG A 328 -16.84 25.68 19.24
C ARG A 328 -17.67 24.49 18.78
N ILE A 329 -18.40 24.70 17.71
CA ILE A 329 -19.07 23.67 16.94
C ILE A 329 -18.68 23.83 15.48
N GLY A 330 -18.34 22.74 14.83
CA GLY A 330 -18.08 22.69 13.39
C GLY A 330 -18.81 21.52 12.75
N GLY A 331 -19.02 21.64 11.47
CA GLY A 331 -19.60 20.54 10.71
C GLY A 331 -19.45 20.76 9.22
N ASP A 332 -19.54 19.67 8.48
CA ASP A 332 -19.60 19.67 7.02
C ASP A 332 -20.50 18.57 6.50
N VAL A 333 -21.09 18.83 5.34
CA VAL A 333 -21.81 17.88 4.52
C VAL A 333 -21.14 17.81 3.17
N SER A 334 -20.81 16.61 2.73
CA SER A 334 -20.23 16.33 1.42
C SER A 334 -21.13 15.37 0.64
N MET A 335 -21.39 15.68 -0.61
CA MET A 335 -22.14 14.83 -1.54
C MET A 335 -21.31 14.60 -2.78
N GLY A 336 -21.14 13.33 -3.15
CA GLY A 336 -20.33 12.89 -4.28
C GLY A 336 -21.11 12.01 -5.22
N ARG A 337 -20.71 12.02 -6.49
CA ARG A 337 -21.17 11.07 -7.50
C ARG A 337 -19.99 10.56 -8.28
N TRP A 338 -19.89 9.25 -8.40
CA TRP A 338 -18.90 8.52 -9.18
C TRP A 338 -19.63 7.86 -10.36
N THR A 339 -19.05 7.95 -11.53
CA THR A 339 -19.59 7.32 -12.74
C THR A 339 -18.49 6.60 -13.50
N GLN A 340 -18.88 5.48 -14.10
CA GLN A 340 -18.03 4.68 -14.96
C GLN A 340 -18.91 4.09 -16.05
N ASN A 341 -18.65 4.44 -17.31
CA ASN A 341 -19.45 3.99 -18.44
C ASN A 341 -18.58 3.54 -19.62
N ALA A 342 -17.47 2.83 -19.30
CA ALA A 342 -16.67 2.23 -20.34
C ALA A 342 -17.46 1.12 -21.06
N PRO A 343 -17.27 0.96 -22.39
CA PRO A 343 -17.89 -0.10 -23.16
C PRO A 343 -17.37 -1.47 -22.68
N PHE A 344 -18.23 -2.46 -22.73
CA PHE A 344 -17.81 -3.83 -22.48
C PHE A 344 -17.02 -4.39 -23.66
N TYR A 345 -16.08 -5.26 -23.34
CA TYR A 345 -15.41 -6.12 -24.28
C TYR A 345 -16.22 -7.41 -24.48
N PRO A 346 -16.07 -8.10 -25.63
CA PRO A 346 -16.65 -9.43 -25.79
C PRO A 346 -16.21 -10.39 -24.69
N TYR A 347 -17.02 -11.42 -24.42
CA TYR A 347 -16.70 -12.42 -23.41
C TYR A 347 -15.36 -13.13 -23.65
N THR A 348 -14.99 -13.32 -24.90
CA THR A 348 -13.74 -13.97 -25.30
C THR A 348 -13.21 -13.33 -26.59
N ILE A 349 -11.94 -13.50 -26.86
CA ILE A 349 -11.34 -13.24 -28.17
C ILE A 349 -11.20 -14.53 -29.01
N ASN A 350 -11.60 -15.67 -28.46
CA ASN A 350 -11.61 -16.95 -29.15
C ASN A 350 -12.81 -17.03 -30.10
N THR A 351 -12.53 -17.04 -31.41
CA THR A 351 -13.53 -16.97 -32.46
C THR A 351 -14.32 -18.25 -32.66
N ALA A 352 -13.89 -19.37 -32.08
CA ALA A 352 -14.52 -20.70 -32.21
C ALA A 352 -15.52 -20.99 -31.06
N ILE A 353 -15.55 -20.19 -30.01
CA ILE A 353 -16.48 -20.39 -28.88
C ILE A 353 -17.86 -19.85 -29.25
N LEU A 354 -18.87 -20.66 -28.97
CA LEU A 354 -20.27 -20.30 -29.15
C LEU A 354 -20.96 -20.22 -27.78
N THR A 355 -21.92 -19.31 -27.68
CA THR A 355 -22.86 -19.25 -26.53
C THR A 355 -23.81 -20.47 -26.61
N PRO A 356 -24.53 -20.81 -25.52
CA PRO A 356 -25.55 -21.86 -25.55
C PRO A 356 -26.63 -21.65 -26.61
N ALA A 357 -26.89 -20.43 -27.00
CA ALA A 357 -27.81 -20.09 -28.10
C ALA A 357 -27.21 -20.26 -29.51
N GLY A 358 -25.94 -20.70 -29.61
CA GLY A 358 -25.25 -20.89 -30.88
C GLY A 358 -24.69 -19.64 -31.53
N ALA A 359 -24.72 -18.47 -30.82
CA ALA A 359 -24.09 -17.25 -31.28
C ALA A 359 -22.59 -17.23 -30.94
N ARG A 360 -21.79 -16.48 -31.67
CA ARG A 360 -20.34 -16.33 -31.39
C ARG A 360 -20.14 -15.56 -30.09
N ALA A 361 -19.39 -16.15 -29.13
CA ALA A 361 -19.12 -15.54 -27.82
C ALA A 361 -18.17 -14.32 -27.90
N ASP A 362 -17.44 -14.16 -29.00
CA ASP A 362 -16.60 -13.02 -29.30
C ASP A 362 -17.38 -11.81 -29.92
N ALA A 363 -18.70 -11.93 -30.07
CA ALA A 363 -19.54 -10.88 -30.61
C ALA A 363 -20.13 -9.98 -29.50
N LEU A 364 -20.03 -8.68 -29.66
CA LEU A 364 -20.63 -7.69 -28.72
C LEU A 364 -22.16 -7.83 -28.58
N SER A 365 -22.84 -8.37 -29.60
CA SER A 365 -24.29 -8.59 -29.59
C SER A 365 -24.75 -9.65 -28.59
N THR A 366 -23.84 -10.46 -28.02
CA THR A 366 -24.15 -11.46 -27.01
C THR A 366 -24.09 -10.92 -25.59
N LEU A 367 -23.58 -9.71 -25.41
CA LEU A 367 -23.50 -9.04 -24.13
C LEU A 367 -24.89 -8.59 -23.63
N PRO A 368 -25.15 -8.59 -22.31
CA PRO A 368 -26.43 -8.16 -21.75
C PRO A 368 -26.69 -6.66 -21.96
N GLN A 369 -25.64 -5.88 -22.08
CA GLN A 369 -25.65 -4.43 -22.36
C GLN A 369 -24.31 -3.98 -22.97
N SER A 370 -24.27 -2.78 -23.54
CA SER A 370 -23.08 -2.30 -24.28
C SER A 370 -22.00 -1.70 -23.40
N SER A 371 -22.36 -1.26 -22.18
CA SER A 371 -21.43 -0.63 -21.24
C SER A 371 -21.87 -0.91 -19.79
N PHE A 372 -21.00 -0.63 -18.82
CA PHE A 372 -21.30 -0.89 -17.41
C PHE A 372 -22.37 0.03 -16.82
N ASP A 373 -22.44 1.31 -17.26
CA ASP A 373 -23.33 2.35 -16.74
C ASP A 373 -23.31 2.44 -15.20
N GLY A 374 -22.09 2.39 -14.64
CA GLY A 374 -21.84 2.41 -13.22
C GLY A 374 -22.07 3.77 -12.59
N LYS A 375 -22.77 3.78 -11.45
CA LYS A 375 -23.10 5.01 -10.74
C LYS A 375 -23.16 4.78 -9.25
N ILE A 376 -22.37 5.54 -8.49
CA ILE A 376 -22.34 5.51 -7.04
C ILE A 376 -22.56 6.92 -6.52
N ASP A 377 -23.51 7.07 -5.59
CA ASP A 377 -23.69 8.31 -4.83
C ASP A 377 -23.08 8.15 -3.44
N THR A 378 -22.43 9.20 -2.95
CA THR A 378 -21.86 9.22 -1.59
C THR A 378 -22.36 10.42 -0.81
N THR A 379 -22.63 10.22 0.46
CA THR A 379 -22.98 11.30 1.41
C THR A 379 -22.14 11.16 2.66
N THR A 380 -21.47 12.24 3.06
CA THR A 380 -20.74 12.32 4.32
C THR A 380 -21.26 13.47 5.15
N ILE A 381 -21.49 13.23 6.44
CA ILE A 381 -21.83 14.25 7.43
C ILE A 381 -20.82 14.15 8.57
N ASN A 382 -20.14 15.26 8.87
CA ASN A 382 -19.24 15.36 10.00
C ASN A 382 -19.73 16.49 10.92
N LEU A 383 -19.76 16.22 12.23
CA LEU A 383 -20.04 17.23 13.27
C LEU A 383 -18.96 17.11 14.33
N THR A 384 -18.45 18.25 14.79
CA THR A 384 -17.46 18.33 15.85
C THR A 384 -17.88 19.35 16.88
N PHE A 385 -17.71 19.00 18.14
CA PHE A 385 -17.93 19.88 19.29
C PHE A 385 -16.69 19.87 20.16
N SER A 386 -16.25 21.06 20.62
CA SER A 386 -15.18 21.19 21.61
C SER A 386 -15.51 22.29 22.58
N SER A 387 -15.29 22.04 23.86
CA SER A 387 -15.55 23.00 24.94
C SER A 387 -14.54 22.87 26.08
N ARG A 388 -14.18 24.00 26.68
CA ARG A 388 -13.53 24.07 27.98
C ARG A 388 -14.46 24.79 28.94
N PRO A 389 -15.41 24.08 29.54
CA PRO A 389 -16.37 24.71 30.48
C PRO A 389 -15.70 25.15 31.77
N LEU A 390 -14.63 24.50 32.19
CA LEU A 390 -13.74 24.84 33.31
C LEU A 390 -12.28 24.94 32.81
N GLU A 391 -11.43 25.64 33.55
CA GLU A 391 -10.02 25.80 33.14
C GLU A 391 -9.27 24.48 33.02
N ASN A 392 -9.64 23.51 33.86
CA ASN A 392 -9.05 22.19 33.95
C ASN A 392 -9.87 21.07 33.28
N LEU A 393 -11.00 21.38 32.63
CA LEU A 393 -11.85 20.38 31.96
C LEU A 393 -11.98 20.70 30.48
N ALA A 394 -11.54 19.77 29.60
CA ALA A 394 -11.79 19.84 28.17
C ALA A 394 -12.72 18.69 27.74
N ILE A 395 -13.72 19.00 26.93
CA ILE A 395 -14.68 18.03 26.38
C ILE A 395 -14.64 18.13 24.86
N ARG A 396 -14.63 16.97 24.18
CA ARG A 396 -14.74 16.87 22.72
C ARG A 396 -15.76 15.82 22.35
N ALA A 397 -16.51 16.09 21.29
CA ALA A 397 -17.39 15.12 20.67
C ALA A 397 -17.29 15.21 19.16
N GLN A 398 -17.35 14.07 18.49
CA GLN A 398 -17.33 13.95 17.05
C GLN A 398 -18.42 12.96 16.60
N PHE A 399 -19.14 13.34 15.57
CA PHE A 399 -20.09 12.49 14.88
C PHE A 399 -19.71 12.45 13.40
N ARG A 400 -19.70 11.26 12.82
CA ARG A 400 -19.52 11.06 11.38
C ARG A 400 -20.51 10.04 10.87
N SER A 401 -21.21 10.37 9.79
CA SER A 401 -21.99 9.43 8.99
C SER A 401 -21.43 9.43 7.58
N TYR A 402 -21.19 8.26 7.04
CA TYR A 402 -20.79 8.04 5.65
C TYR A 402 -21.73 7.03 5.03
N GLU A 403 -22.28 7.36 3.89
CA GLU A 403 -23.19 6.52 3.13
C GLU A 403 -22.70 6.45 1.69
N LEU A 404 -22.61 5.25 1.16
CA LEU A 404 -22.33 4.93 -0.23
C LEU A 404 -23.51 4.13 -0.75
N GLU A 405 -24.22 4.69 -1.74
CA GLU A 405 -25.32 4.04 -2.43
C GLU A 405 -24.89 3.73 -3.87
N ASN A 406 -24.87 2.46 -4.21
CA ASN A 406 -24.57 2.02 -5.56
C ASN A 406 -25.86 2.02 -6.40
N LYS A 407 -26.00 2.98 -7.28
CA LYS A 407 -27.15 3.15 -8.17
C LYS A 407 -27.00 2.43 -9.51
N THR A 408 -25.96 1.61 -9.67
CA THR A 408 -25.74 0.82 -10.88
C THR A 408 -26.87 -0.19 -11.06
N ASN A 409 -27.43 -0.24 -12.26
CA ASN A 409 -28.46 -1.24 -12.56
C ASN A 409 -27.85 -2.65 -12.53
N ARG A 410 -28.53 -3.56 -11.83
CA ARG A 410 -28.15 -4.96 -11.85
C ARG A 410 -28.44 -5.55 -13.22
N PHE A 411 -27.51 -6.30 -13.75
CA PHE A 411 -27.70 -7.07 -14.98
C PHE A 411 -27.17 -8.49 -14.78
N VAL A 412 -27.73 -9.41 -15.55
CA VAL A 412 -27.32 -10.82 -15.55
C VAL A 412 -26.44 -11.07 -16.76
N ILE A 413 -25.28 -11.63 -16.54
CA ILE A 413 -24.41 -12.14 -17.61
C ILE A 413 -25.03 -13.45 -18.07
N THR A 414 -25.69 -13.44 -19.22
CA THR A 414 -26.39 -14.60 -19.78
C THR A 414 -25.52 -15.35 -20.75
N GLY A 415 -24.59 -16.07 -20.29
CA GLY A 415 -23.79 -16.90 -21.19
C GLY A 415 -23.29 -18.07 -20.40
N ASP A 416 -23.99 -19.15 -20.39
CA ASP A 416 -23.49 -20.36 -19.81
C ASP A 416 -22.57 -21.04 -20.80
N VAL A 417 -21.28 -20.90 -20.57
CA VAL A 417 -20.33 -21.86 -21.12
C VAL A 417 -19.76 -22.57 -19.90
N ALA A 418 -20.60 -23.44 -19.32
CA ALA A 418 -20.21 -24.31 -18.21
C ALA A 418 -18.91 -25.10 -18.50
N ALA A 419 -18.33 -24.86 -19.63
CA ALA A 419 -17.19 -25.57 -20.14
C ALA A 419 -16.29 -24.70 -21.05
N SER A 420 -16.15 -23.39 -20.76
CA SER A 420 -15.16 -22.59 -21.50
C SER A 420 -13.74 -23.01 -21.14
N PRO A 421 -12.91 -23.40 -22.09
CA PRO A 421 -11.54 -23.81 -21.83
C PRO A 421 -10.58 -22.68 -21.60
N ASP A 422 -10.92 -21.49 -22.02
CA ASP A 422 -10.19 -20.27 -21.64
C ASP A 422 -10.62 -19.78 -20.26
N ARG A 423 -11.59 -20.45 -19.61
CA ARG A 423 -12.15 -20.12 -18.28
C ARG A 423 -12.34 -18.63 -18.04
N SER A 424 -12.36 -17.87 -19.12
CA SER A 424 -12.48 -16.42 -19.03
C SER A 424 -13.82 -16.00 -18.46
N TRP A 425 -14.77 -16.93 -18.38
CA TRP A 425 -16.05 -16.72 -17.72
C TRP A 425 -16.78 -18.03 -17.50
N SER A 426 -17.22 -18.21 -16.29
CA SER A 426 -18.12 -19.26 -15.86
C SER A 426 -19.37 -18.57 -15.34
N VAL A 427 -20.51 -18.81 -15.95
CA VAL A 427 -21.78 -18.27 -15.46
C VAL A 427 -22.39 -19.31 -14.54
N VAL A 428 -22.39 -19.05 -13.26
CA VAL A 428 -23.23 -19.79 -12.31
C VAL A 428 -24.58 -19.11 -12.26
N THR A 429 -25.64 -19.82 -12.67
CA THR A 429 -27.00 -19.30 -12.55
C THR A 429 -27.30 -19.03 -11.07
N PRO A 430 -27.85 -17.87 -10.69
CA PRO A 430 -28.26 -17.63 -9.32
C PRO A 430 -29.18 -18.76 -8.85
N SER A 431 -28.83 -19.38 -7.75
CA SER A 431 -29.64 -20.44 -7.12
C SER A 431 -30.12 -19.97 -5.77
N ALA A 432 -31.09 -20.67 -5.16
CA ALA A 432 -31.49 -20.40 -3.79
C ALA A 432 -30.35 -20.60 -2.79
N ALA A 433 -29.29 -21.31 -3.15
CA ALA A 433 -28.09 -21.53 -2.36
C ALA A 433 -26.97 -20.51 -2.63
N ASP A 434 -27.03 -19.80 -3.74
CA ASP A 434 -26.16 -18.67 -4.05
C ASP A 434 -27.02 -17.49 -4.55
N PRO A 435 -27.65 -16.75 -3.62
CA PRO A 435 -28.50 -15.61 -3.97
C PRO A 435 -27.72 -14.46 -4.62
N TYR A 436 -26.39 -14.44 -4.47
CA TYR A 436 -25.53 -13.42 -5.04
C TYR A 436 -25.02 -13.78 -6.44
N GLY A 437 -25.17 -15.01 -6.86
CA GLY A 437 -24.87 -15.62 -8.17
C GLY A 437 -23.71 -14.91 -8.89
N HIS A 438 -22.63 -15.59 -9.14
CA HIS A 438 -21.46 -15.02 -9.83
C HIS A 438 -21.79 -14.45 -11.24
N ALA A 439 -23.03 -14.66 -11.70
CA ALA A 439 -23.55 -14.18 -12.98
C ALA A 439 -24.25 -12.82 -12.91
N THR A 440 -24.41 -12.24 -11.74
CA THR A 440 -25.05 -10.92 -11.60
C THR A 440 -24.05 -9.88 -11.15
N ALA A 441 -24.18 -8.66 -11.71
CA ALA A 441 -23.47 -7.51 -11.18
C ALA A 441 -23.95 -7.25 -9.74
N ASN A 442 -23.09 -7.52 -8.76
CA ASN A 442 -23.38 -7.26 -7.36
C ASN A 442 -23.24 -5.78 -7.06
N VAL A 443 -24.27 -5.22 -6.45
CA VAL A 443 -24.32 -3.82 -6.05
C VAL A 443 -24.01 -3.75 -4.57
N TYR A 444 -22.93 -3.08 -4.21
CA TYR A 444 -22.46 -2.94 -2.83
C TYR A 444 -22.84 -1.56 -2.29
N ASP A 445 -23.70 -1.52 -1.27
CA ASP A 445 -23.97 -0.33 -0.47
C ASP A 445 -23.23 -0.43 0.86
N ASN A 446 -22.91 0.71 1.43
CA ASN A 446 -22.23 0.79 2.71
C ASN A 446 -22.68 2.04 3.46
N LYS A 447 -23.07 1.88 4.72
CA LYS A 447 -23.34 2.99 5.63
C LYS A 447 -22.60 2.78 6.93
N THR A 448 -21.82 3.76 7.32
CA THR A 448 -21.09 3.76 8.59
C THR A 448 -21.46 5.00 9.38
N THR A 449 -21.91 4.82 10.61
CA THR A 449 -22.16 5.91 11.56
C THR A 449 -21.21 5.75 12.74
N ARG A 450 -20.50 6.81 13.10
CA ARG A 450 -19.53 6.81 14.20
C ARG A 450 -19.76 7.99 15.12
N PHE A 451 -19.69 7.74 16.41
CA PHE A 451 -19.63 8.75 17.45
C PHE A 451 -18.40 8.52 18.33
N THR A 452 -17.70 9.61 18.68
CA THR A 452 -16.59 9.60 19.63
C THR A 452 -16.77 10.75 20.59
N GLY A 453 -16.69 10.48 21.88
CA GLY A 453 -16.71 11.48 22.95
C GLY A 453 -15.50 11.32 23.84
N SER A 454 -14.82 12.42 24.21
CA SER A 454 -13.74 12.40 25.19
C SER A 454 -13.86 13.55 26.20
N ALA A 455 -13.35 13.30 27.39
CA ALA A 455 -13.18 14.28 28.44
C ALA A 455 -11.77 14.16 29.02
N SER A 456 -11.09 15.31 29.14
CA SER A 456 -9.76 15.42 29.73
C SER A 456 -9.82 16.35 30.93
N TYR A 457 -9.29 15.92 32.07
CA TYR A 457 -9.30 16.65 33.34
C TYR A 457 -7.90 16.77 33.93
N ASP A 458 -7.49 17.99 34.23
CA ASP A 458 -6.19 18.32 34.83
C ASP A 458 -6.30 18.41 36.36
N ILE A 459 -5.47 17.63 37.08
CA ILE A 459 -5.35 17.57 38.54
C ILE A 459 -3.90 17.88 38.92
N GLY A 460 -3.56 19.15 39.02
CA GLY A 460 -2.18 19.56 39.19
C GLY A 460 -1.31 19.10 38.02
N ASP A 461 -0.32 18.26 38.30
CA ASP A 461 0.61 17.74 37.28
C ASP A 461 0.09 16.48 36.56
N LEU A 462 -1.09 15.99 36.94
CA LEU A 462 -1.72 14.82 36.33
C LEU A 462 -2.87 15.24 35.39
N THR A 463 -2.84 14.79 34.14
CA THR A 463 -3.95 14.88 33.22
C THR A 463 -4.54 13.46 33.02
N LEU A 464 -5.84 13.32 33.24
CA LEU A 464 -6.60 12.11 32.98
C LEU A 464 -7.53 12.34 31.78
N GLU A 465 -7.49 11.47 30.79
CA GLU A 465 -8.40 11.50 29.64
C GLU A 465 -9.16 10.18 29.54
N GLY A 466 -10.48 10.27 29.41
CA GLY A 466 -11.36 9.18 29.07
C GLY A 466 -11.96 9.40 27.68
N LEU A 467 -12.02 8.36 26.87
CA LEU A 467 -12.62 8.35 25.55
C LEU A 467 -13.59 7.19 25.42
N PHE A 468 -14.75 7.46 24.85
CA PHE A 468 -15.73 6.48 24.41
C PHE A 468 -15.94 6.62 22.91
N ARG A 469 -16.07 5.49 22.20
CA ARG A 469 -16.41 5.45 20.79
C ARG A 469 -17.42 4.35 20.51
N THR A 470 -18.30 4.63 19.56
CA THR A 470 -19.22 3.65 18.99
C THR A 470 -19.32 3.87 17.51
N ALA A 471 -19.45 2.80 16.76
CA ALA A 471 -19.68 2.84 15.31
C ALA A 471 -20.64 1.73 14.93
N SER A 472 -21.59 2.03 14.05
CA SER A 472 -22.44 1.05 13.38
C SER A 472 -22.10 0.96 11.91
N LEU A 473 -22.19 -0.23 11.36
CA LEU A 473 -21.92 -0.54 9.96
C LEU A 473 -23.11 -1.32 9.39
N GLU A 474 -23.63 -0.85 8.26
CA GLU A 474 -24.66 -1.53 7.47
C GLU A 474 -24.15 -1.70 6.04
N ARG A 475 -24.34 -2.89 5.45
CA ARG A 475 -23.84 -3.21 4.10
C ARG A 475 -24.84 -4.11 3.36
N THR A 476 -24.76 -4.07 2.03
CA THR A 476 -25.45 -5.03 1.17
C THR A 476 -24.44 -5.89 0.42
N SER A 477 -24.85 -7.06 -0.01
CA SER A 477 -24.05 -7.98 -0.84
C SER A 477 -22.68 -8.36 -0.23
N ARG A 478 -22.61 -8.39 1.10
CA ARG A 478 -21.45 -8.87 1.88
C ARG A 478 -21.91 -9.92 2.89
N GLU A 479 -21.00 -10.77 3.34
CA GLU A 479 -21.30 -11.84 4.32
C GLU A 479 -21.76 -11.24 5.65
N ALA A 480 -21.09 -10.21 6.15
CA ALA A 480 -21.55 -9.44 7.29
C ALA A 480 -22.40 -8.24 6.83
N HIS A 481 -23.70 -8.29 7.07
CA HIS A 481 -24.64 -7.23 6.68
C HIS A 481 -24.60 -6.04 7.63
N SER A 482 -24.36 -6.29 8.91
CA SER A 482 -24.30 -5.28 9.96
C SER A 482 -23.27 -5.61 11.02
N GLY A 483 -22.91 -4.62 11.81
CA GLY A 483 -22.02 -4.78 12.95
C GLY A 483 -21.85 -3.48 13.71
N ASP A 484 -21.52 -3.60 14.99
CA ASP A 484 -21.18 -2.48 15.86
C ASP A 484 -19.74 -2.61 16.33
N ASP A 485 -19.04 -1.48 16.47
CA ASP A 485 -17.68 -1.39 17.04
C ASP A 485 -17.69 -0.40 18.21
N ASP A 486 -17.70 -0.92 19.43
CA ASP A 486 -17.74 -0.14 20.66
C ASP A 486 -16.41 -0.20 21.38
N GLY A 487 -15.98 0.92 21.95
CA GLY A 487 -14.71 0.95 22.66
C GLY A 487 -14.57 2.10 23.62
N PHE A 488 -13.63 1.94 24.53
CA PHE A 488 -13.20 2.99 25.44
C PHE A 488 -11.69 3.02 25.56
N ALA A 489 -11.15 4.19 25.88
CA ALA A 489 -9.76 4.36 26.18
C ALA A 489 -9.56 5.27 27.39
N PHE A 490 -8.49 5.00 28.15
CA PHE A 490 -8.02 5.85 29.24
C PHE A 490 -6.56 6.21 29.03
N THR A 491 -6.24 7.48 29.22
CA THR A 491 -4.87 7.98 29.20
C THR A 491 -4.59 8.74 30.49
N ALA A 492 -3.49 8.42 31.15
CA ALA A 492 -2.94 9.19 32.24
C ALA A 492 -1.61 9.80 31.81
N LEU A 493 -1.47 11.11 31.88
CA LEU A 493 -0.25 11.84 31.63
C LEU A 493 0.18 12.53 32.91
N TYR A 494 1.33 12.16 33.45
CA TYR A 494 1.86 12.70 34.70
C TYR A 494 3.19 13.42 34.46
N ARG A 495 3.19 14.71 34.67
CA ARG A 495 4.37 15.61 34.60
C ARG A 495 4.88 15.89 35.99
N ALA A 496 5.48 14.87 36.61
CA ALA A 496 5.90 14.92 38.00
C ALA A 496 6.85 16.07 38.33
N LYS A 497 7.71 16.44 37.38
CA LYS A 497 8.66 17.54 37.42
C LYS A 497 9.05 17.95 36.00
N ASP A 498 9.71 19.08 35.86
CA ASP A 498 10.20 19.57 34.55
C ASP A 498 11.12 18.61 33.81
N TRP A 499 11.61 17.58 34.48
CA TRP A 499 12.55 16.61 33.91
C TRP A 499 11.98 15.21 33.70
N ILE A 500 10.70 14.93 34.06
CA ILE A 500 10.06 13.62 33.86
C ILE A 500 8.63 13.76 33.41
N ASN A 501 8.30 13.10 32.30
CA ASN A 501 6.96 12.86 31.79
C ASN A 501 6.68 11.37 31.77
N LEU A 502 5.54 10.96 32.33
CA LEU A 502 5.04 9.59 32.30
C LEU A 502 3.68 9.58 31.60
N ARG A 503 3.50 8.68 30.67
CA ARG A 503 2.23 8.45 30.00
C ARG A 503 1.87 6.99 30.07
N ALA A 504 0.64 6.69 30.44
CA ALA A 504 0.07 5.33 30.38
C ALA A 504 -1.25 5.40 29.60
N THR A 505 -1.44 4.44 28.72
CA THR A 505 -2.66 4.34 27.90
C THR A 505 -3.20 2.92 27.97
N TYR A 506 -4.54 2.81 28.03
CA TYR A 506 -5.26 1.57 27.86
C TYR A 506 -6.44 1.80 26.94
N ASP A 507 -6.63 0.95 25.93
CA ASP A 507 -7.70 1.01 24.95
C ASP A 507 -8.29 -0.38 24.76
N GLN A 508 -9.61 -0.48 24.79
CA GLN A 508 -10.32 -1.71 24.49
C GLN A 508 -11.47 -1.41 23.54
N ALA A 509 -11.65 -2.28 22.54
CA ALA A 509 -12.77 -2.24 21.62
C ALA A 509 -13.29 -3.63 21.34
N LYS A 510 -14.60 -3.73 21.12
CA LYS A 510 -15.28 -4.94 20.67
C LYS A 510 -16.10 -4.62 19.44
N ARG A 511 -15.91 -5.41 18.39
CA ARG A 511 -16.74 -5.39 17.19
C ARG A 511 -17.64 -6.62 17.18
N THR A 512 -18.91 -6.41 16.90
CA THR A 512 -19.88 -7.47 16.57
C THR A 512 -20.07 -7.54 15.07
N ALA A 513 -20.52 -8.67 14.56
CA ALA A 513 -20.86 -8.87 13.15
C ALA A 513 -22.11 -9.74 13.04
N GLU A 514 -23.05 -9.34 12.21
CA GLU A 514 -24.28 -10.08 11.92
C GLU A 514 -24.40 -10.32 10.42
N GLY A 515 -24.73 -11.54 10.00
CA GLY A 515 -24.87 -11.88 8.60
C GLY A 515 -24.95 -13.38 8.36
N GLU A 516 -24.81 -13.78 7.09
CA GLU A 516 -24.83 -15.18 6.67
C GLU A 516 -23.42 -15.78 6.82
N THR A 517 -23.36 -16.95 7.48
CA THR A 517 -22.10 -17.62 7.84
C THR A 517 -21.66 -18.71 6.86
N LEU A 518 -22.15 -18.68 5.61
CA LEU A 518 -21.92 -19.74 4.62
C LEU A 518 -20.43 -20.04 4.35
N PHE A 519 -19.58 -19.01 4.38
CA PHE A 519 -18.15 -19.13 4.08
C PHE A 519 -17.21 -18.67 5.22
N GLY A 520 -17.78 -18.24 6.33
CA GLY A 520 -17.07 -17.53 7.40
C GLY A 520 -16.74 -16.09 7.02
N PHE A 521 -16.81 -15.20 7.97
CA PHE A 521 -16.49 -13.79 7.74
C PHE A 521 -14.99 -13.59 7.51
N GLN A 522 -14.64 -12.69 6.61
CA GLN A 522 -13.27 -12.21 6.47
C GLN A 522 -12.82 -11.50 7.77
N SER A 523 -11.50 -11.38 7.99
CA SER A 523 -10.97 -10.78 9.22
C SER A 523 -11.37 -9.31 9.40
N ASP A 524 -11.61 -8.58 8.31
CA ASP A 524 -12.11 -7.21 8.33
C ASP A 524 -13.59 -7.10 8.70
N GLU A 525 -14.37 -8.18 8.63
CA GLU A 525 -15.80 -8.24 8.91
C GLU A 525 -16.14 -9.01 10.19
N ALA A 526 -15.33 -9.98 10.59
CA ALA A 526 -15.58 -10.87 11.72
C ALA A 526 -15.67 -10.13 13.06
N GLU A 527 -16.36 -10.76 14.03
CA GLU A 527 -16.29 -10.33 15.43
C GLU A 527 -14.84 -10.25 15.90
N ARG A 528 -14.52 -9.19 16.63
CA ARG A 528 -13.15 -8.91 17.04
C ARG A 528 -13.12 -8.21 18.39
N GLU A 529 -12.23 -8.65 19.25
CA GLU A 529 -11.81 -7.94 20.45
C GLU A 529 -10.39 -7.38 20.26
N THR A 530 -10.20 -6.13 20.62
CA THR A 530 -8.89 -5.46 20.55
C THR A 530 -8.57 -4.84 21.88
N LYS A 531 -7.37 -5.13 22.41
CA LYS A 531 -6.81 -4.48 23.61
C LYS A 531 -5.48 -3.84 23.24
N ARG A 532 -5.25 -2.62 23.71
CA ARG A 532 -3.99 -1.91 23.54
C ARG A 532 -3.54 -1.34 24.85
N THR A 533 -2.26 -1.50 25.15
CA THR A 533 -1.62 -0.93 26.35
C THR A 533 -0.34 -0.25 25.92
N GLY A 534 -0.12 0.94 26.43
CA GLY A 534 1.10 1.72 26.15
C GLY A 534 1.61 2.39 27.41
N VAL A 535 2.93 2.43 27.54
CA VAL A 535 3.62 3.19 28.60
C VAL A 535 4.80 3.91 27.97
N ASP A 536 4.88 5.22 28.20
CA ASP A 536 5.97 6.07 27.74
C ASP A 536 6.59 6.79 28.93
N VAL A 537 7.92 6.88 28.95
CA VAL A 537 8.72 7.57 29.96
C VAL A 537 9.71 8.48 29.25
N GLU A 538 9.64 9.78 29.51
CA GLU A 538 10.59 10.76 28.99
C GLU A 538 11.33 11.43 30.16
N LEU A 539 12.65 11.45 30.09
CA LEU A 539 13.54 12.04 31.09
C LEU A 539 14.41 13.11 30.43
N THR A 540 14.32 14.34 30.92
CA THR A 540 15.23 15.44 30.53
C THR A 540 16.19 15.66 31.68
N LEU A 541 17.39 15.11 31.57
CA LEU A 541 18.42 15.12 32.61
C LEU A 541 19.39 16.30 32.47
N PRO A 542 20.13 16.67 33.53
CA PRO A 542 21.13 17.70 33.44
C PRO A 542 22.18 17.46 32.35
N LYS A 543 22.82 18.53 31.87
CA LYS A 543 23.88 18.51 30.84
C LYS A 543 23.42 18.10 29.45
N GLY A 544 22.13 18.31 29.13
CA GLY A 544 21.60 18.04 27.80
C GLY A 544 21.44 16.52 27.48
N LEU A 545 21.19 15.73 28.49
CA LEU A 545 20.88 14.31 28.33
C LEU A 545 19.36 14.11 28.37
N GLU A 546 18.82 13.49 27.33
CA GLU A 546 17.41 13.11 27.22
C GLU A 546 17.32 11.60 27.00
N LEU A 547 16.40 10.95 27.70
CA LEU A 547 16.13 9.53 27.59
C LEU A 547 14.64 9.33 27.33
N GLY A 548 14.30 8.50 26.36
CA GLY A 548 12.96 8.03 26.06
C GLY A 548 12.87 6.53 26.19
N LEU A 549 11.81 6.03 26.83
CA LEU A 549 11.46 4.62 26.87
C LEU A 549 9.99 4.50 26.52
N ALA A 550 9.64 3.64 25.57
CA ALA A 550 8.28 3.36 25.20
C ALA A 550 8.03 1.84 25.10
N TYR A 551 6.91 1.41 25.62
CA TYR A 551 6.40 0.05 25.44
C TYR A 551 4.97 0.12 24.94
N PHE A 552 4.66 -0.66 23.92
CA PHE A 552 3.32 -0.78 23.34
C PHE A 552 2.98 -2.24 23.09
N ARG A 553 1.75 -2.63 23.45
CA ARG A 553 1.20 -3.95 23.16
C ARG A 553 -0.19 -3.83 22.58
N ARG A 554 -0.48 -4.61 21.55
CA ARG A 554 -1.81 -4.78 20.95
C ARG A 554 -2.13 -6.26 20.84
N ASP A 555 -3.22 -6.67 21.46
CA ASP A 555 -3.82 -7.99 21.29
C ASP A 555 -5.12 -7.86 20.48
N VAL A 556 -5.26 -8.68 19.46
CA VAL A 556 -6.47 -8.78 18.63
C VAL A 556 -6.90 -10.24 18.61
N GLU A 557 -8.13 -10.50 19.02
CA GLU A 557 -8.74 -11.82 19.06
C GLU A 557 -10.01 -11.84 18.20
N TYR A 558 -10.28 -12.96 17.55
CA TYR A 558 -11.49 -13.21 16.76
C TYR A 558 -12.25 -14.38 17.36
N PRO A 559 -13.03 -14.15 18.45
CA PRO A 559 -13.53 -15.21 19.33
C PRO A 559 -14.59 -16.12 18.69
N ASN A 560 -15.36 -15.62 17.74
CA ASN A 560 -16.51 -16.31 17.19
C ASN A 560 -16.35 -16.59 15.69
N ARG A 561 -15.19 -17.17 15.29
CA ARG A 561 -15.02 -17.64 13.92
C ARG A 561 -15.95 -18.81 13.65
N PRO A 562 -16.82 -18.73 12.61
CA PRO A 562 -17.69 -19.83 12.28
C PRO A 562 -16.90 -21.02 11.78
N ASP A 563 -17.32 -22.21 12.19
CA ASP A 563 -16.85 -23.46 11.64
C ASP A 563 -17.25 -23.58 10.17
N ARG A 564 -16.41 -24.16 9.35
CA ARG A 564 -16.69 -24.38 7.94
C ARG A 564 -17.84 -25.35 7.72
N ILE A 565 -18.62 -25.07 6.68
CA ILE A 565 -19.70 -25.91 6.19
C ILE A 565 -19.16 -26.71 4.98
N ALA A 566 -19.52 -27.98 4.89
CA ALA A 566 -19.14 -28.85 3.76
C ALA A 566 -19.64 -28.27 2.42
N GLN A 567 -18.75 -28.19 1.44
CA GLN A 567 -19.01 -27.58 0.14
C GLN A 567 -18.63 -28.49 -1.02
N SER A 568 -19.25 -28.28 -2.16
CA SER A 568 -18.82 -28.86 -3.44
C SER A 568 -18.81 -27.75 -4.49
N GLY A 569 -17.65 -27.54 -5.13
CA GLY A 569 -17.49 -26.46 -6.10
C GLY A 569 -17.72 -25.04 -5.54
N GLY A 570 -17.43 -24.82 -4.24
CA GLY A 570 -17.66 -23.53 -3.56
C GLY A 570 -19.09 -23.30 -3.08
N VAL A 571 -20.02 -24.25 -3.27
CA VAL A 571 -21.42 -24.16 -2.84
C VAL A 571 -21.65 -25.11 -1.67
N PRO A 572 -22.28 -24.65 -0.55
CA PRO A 572 -22.65 -25.54 0.54
C PRO A 572 -23.50 -26.70 0.07
N LEU A 573 -23.20 -27.90 0.55
CA LEU A 573 -24.04 -29.07 0.29
C LEU A 573 -25.38 -28.91 0.99
N ALA A 574 -26.47 -29.30 0.32
CA ALA A 574 -27.81 -29.22 0.89
C ALA A 574 -27.89 -30.00 2.22
N GLY A 575 -28.28 -29.32 3.28
CA GLY A 575 -28.37 -29.89 4.64
C GLY A 575 -27.02 -30.06 5.36
N ALA A 576 -25.92 -29.57 4.81
CA ALA A 576 -24.63 -29.60 5.48
C ALA A 576 -24.66 -28.79 6.78
N GLN A 577 -24.06 -29.34 7.82
CA GLN A 577 -23.88 -28.66 9.11
C GLN A 577 -22.43 -28.18 9.26
N PRO A 578 -22.19 -27.15 10.07
CA PRO A 578 -20.83 -26.76 10.44
C PRO A 578 -20.02 -27.94 10.96
N ILE A 579 -18.78 -28.05 10.56
CA ILE A 579 -17.85 -29.09 10.99
C ILE A 579 -17.13 -28.60 12.25
N PRO A 580 -17.41 -29.12 13.43
CA PRO A 580 -16.87 -28.60 14.67
C PRO A 580 -15.33 -28.57 14.71
N GLY A 581 -14.77 -27.48 15.24
CA GLY A 581 -13.34 -27.28 15.39
C GLY A 581 -12.62 -26.91 14.10
N THR A 582 -13.34 -26.35 13.13
CA THR A 582 -12.79 -25.88 11.86
C THR A 582 -12.99 -24.36 11.64
N PRO A 583 -12.70 -23.50 12.62
CA PRO A 583 -12.73 -22.06 12.39
C PRO A 583 -11.80 -21.72 11.21
N SER A 584 -12.12 -20.70 10.45
CA SER A 584 -11.33 -20.35 9.26
C SER A 584 -10.93 -18.89 9.24
N GLY A 585 -9.66 -18.64 8.91
CA GLY A 585 -9.06 -17.34 8.78
C GLY A 585 -8.18 -16.95 9.98
N LEU A 586 -7.94 -15.66 10.14
CA LEU A 586 -7.16 -15.11 11.26
C LEU A 586 -7.90 -15.31 12.58
N LEU A 587 -7.26 -15.93 13.56
CA LEU A 587 -7.82 -16.21 14.88
C LEU A 587 -7.29 -15.22 15.93
N GLU A 588 -6.01 -14.89 15.84
CA GLU A 588 -5.33 -14.01 16.78
C GLU A 588 -4.21 -13.24 16.07
N ALA A 589 -3.99 -11.99 16.47
CA ALA A 589 -2.81 -11.20 16.12
C ALA A 589 -2.32 -10.43 17.35
N LYS A 590 -1.03 -10.55 17.66
CA LYS A 590 -0.37 -9.87 18.77
C LYS A 590 0.79 -9.06 18.26
N TYR A 591 0.92 -7.86 18.77
CA TYR A 591 2.03 -6.98 18.47
C TYR A 591 2.59 -6.40 19.75
N ASP A 592 3.88 -6.56 19.95
CA ASP A 592 4.65 -5.98 21.05
C ASP A 592 5.74 -5.09 20.46
N SER A 593 5.95 -3.91 21.04
CA SER A 593 7.04 -3.01 20.66
C SER A 593 7.68 -2.39 21.89
N PHE A 594 9.01 -2.36 21.90
CA PHE A 594 9.79 -1.65 22.90
C PHE A 594 10.79 -0.73 22.20
N THR A 595 10.82 0.54 22.60
CA THR A 595 11.79 1.52 22.09
C THR A 595 12.54 2.18 23.24
N ALA A 596 13.85 2.27 23.11
CA ALA A 596 14.72 3.05 23.98
C ALA A 596 15.52 4.06 23.17
N GLU A 597 15.50 5.31 23.57
CA GLU A 597 16.17 6.42 22.87
C GLU A 597 17.04 7.22 23.83
N ILE A 598 18.16 7.69 23.35
CA ILE A 598 19.06 8.61 24.05
C ILE A 598 19.48 9.74 23.14
N ALA A 599 19.31 10.98 23.59
CA ALA A 599 19.89 12.15 22.97
C ALA A 599 20.82 12.85 23.96
N TYR A 600 22.01 13.20 23.53
CA TYR A 600 23.03 13.82 24.38
C TYR A 600 23.70 15.00 23.69
N LEU A 601 23.50 16.18 24.28
CA LEU A 601 24.08 17.44 23.83
C LEU A 601 25.03 17.99 24.91
N PRO A 602 26.24 17.38 25.04
CA PRO A 602 27.20 17.80 26.09
C PRO A 602 27.69 19.24 25.89
N SER A 603 27.61 19.75 24.67
CA SER A 603 27.98 21.13 24.31
C SER A 603 27.30 21.54 23.01
N GLU A 604 27.34 22.83 22.66
CA GLU A 604 26.86 23.31 21.35
C GLU A 604 27.62 22.74 20.14
N LYS A 605 28.74 22.06 20.39
CA LYS A 605 29.61 21.49 19.36
C LYS A 605 29.35 19.99 19.09
N VAL A 606 28.67 19.32 20.00
CA VAL A 606 28.49 17.86 19.94
C VAL A 606 27.02 17.52 20.19
N GLU A 607 26.45 16.79 19.25
CA GLU A 607 25.12 16.20 19.33
C GLU A 607 25.24 14.70 19.04
N LEU A 608 24.76 13.90 19.95
CA LEU A 608 24.76 12.43 19.84
C LEU A 608 23.36 11.90 20.07
N GLY A 609 22.95 10.94 19.28
CA GLY A 609 21.71 10.21 19.45
C GLY A 609 21.91 8.73 19.18
N ALA A 610 21.19 7.91 19.92
CA ALA A 610 21.07 6.49 19.64
C ALA A 610 19.65 6.03 19.96
N TYR A 611 19.19 5.02 19.24
CA TYR A 611 17.93 4.37 19.55
C TYR A 611 18.03 2.87 19.31
N TYR A 612 17.21 2.14 20.02
CA TYR A 612 16.96 0.71 19.82
C TYR A 612 15.46 0.48 19.84
N THR A 613 14.95 -0.24 18.84
CA THR A 613 13.57 -0.68 18.80
C THR A 613 13.53 -2.19 18.59
N TYR A 614 12.78 -2.88 19.44
CA TYR A 614 12.39 -4.27 19.28
C TYR A 614 10.90 -4.35 18.98
N GLU A 615 10.52 -5.11 17.97
CA GLU A 615 9.14 -5.33 17.57
C GLU A 615 8.91 -6.81 17.36
N LYS A 616 7.73 -7.27 17.77
CA LYS A 616 7.29 -8.66 17.56
C LYS A 616 5.86 -8.65 17.06
N ASP A 617 5.64 -9.16 15.87
CA ASP A 617 4.30 -9.44 15.33
C ASP A 617 4.09 -10.95 15.30
N ALA A 618 2.99 -11.42 15.89
CA ALA A 618 2.64 -12.84 15.94
C ALA A 618 1.19 -13.02 15.50
N THR A 619 0.96 -13.91 14.53
CA THR A 619 -0.36 -14.21 13.99
C THR A 619 -0.64 -15.69 14.06
N THR A 620 -1.91 -16.05 14.32
CA THR A 620 -2.40 -17.43 14.24
C THR A 620 -3.55 -17.49 13.28
N ASN A 621 -3.41 -18.32 12.26
CA ASN A 621 -4.40 -18.52 11.22
C ASN A 621 -4.78 -20.00 11.12
N GLN A 622 -6.04 -20.26 10.76
CA GLN A 622 -6.49 -21.59 10.42
C GLN A 622 -7.20 -21.57 9.08
N TRP A 623 -6.84 -22.50 8.21
CA TRP A 623 -7.51 -22.72 6.94
C TRP A 623 -7.96 -24.18 6.83
N SER A 624 -9.20 -24.39 6.44
CA SER A 624 -9.77 -25.73 6.33
C SER A 624 -10.44 -25.92 5.00
N THR A 625 -10.21 -27.05 4.34
CA THR A 625 -10.98 -27.46 3.16
C THR A 625 -11.80 -28.69 3.47
N THR A 626 -12.96 -28.77 2.84
CA THR A 626 -13.86 -29.90 2.97
C THR A 626 -14.20 -30.44 1.59
N THR A 627 -14.25 -31.78 1.44
CA THR A 627 -14.84 -32.41 0.28
C THR A 627 -16.01 -33.27 0.74
N GLY A 628 -17.20 -32.93 0.28
CA GLY A 628 -18.42 -33.56 0.81
C GLY A 628 -18.63 -33.21 2.29
N VAL A 629 -18.98 -34.21 3.10
CA VAL A 629 -19.27 -34.06 4.53
C VAL A 629 -18.01 -34.23 5.41
N ASN A 630 -16.87 -34.52 4.81
CA ASN A 630 -15.63 -34.81 5.55
C ASN A 630 -14.69 -33.61 5.51
N LEU A 631 -14.02 -33.36 6.64
CA LEU A 631 -12.87 -32.47 6.71
C LEU A 631 -11.70 -33.11 5.96
N ASN A 632 -11.35 -32.57 4.78
CA ASN A 632 -10.24 -33.12 4.00
C ASN A 632 -8.90 -32.52 4.36
N ASN A 633 -8.89 -31.26 4.80
CA ASN A 633 -7.67 -30.56 5.13
C ASN A 633 -7.93 -29.51 6.19
N SER A 634 -7.12 -29.46 7.24
CA SER A 634 -6.93 -28.25 8.02
C SER A 634 -5.45 -27.89 8.01
N LEU A 635 -5.17 -26.63 7.77
CA LEU A 635 -3.85 -26.05 7.80
C LEU A 635 -3.87 -24.96 8.87
N ASN A 636 -3.12 -25.15 9.93
CA ASN A 636 -2.86 -24.12 10.92
C ASN A 636 -1.49 -23.54 10.63
N TYR A 637 -1.37 -22.24 10.61
CA TYR A 637 -0.09 -21.57 10.50
C TYR A 637 -0.01 -20.43 11.51
N ALA A 638 1.10 -20.42 12.24
CA ALA A 638 1.48 -19.37 13.18
C ALA A 638 2.72 -18.68 12.62
N GLY A 639 2.56 -17.40 12.27
CA GLY A 639 3.67 -16.56 11.84
C GLY A 639 4.16 -15.72 13.00
N THR A 640 5.46 -15.55 13.10
CA THR A 640 6.10 -14.63 14.05
C THR A 640 7.23 -13.90 13.34
N ASP A 641 7.18 -12.56 13.34
CA ASP A 641 8.24 -11.71 12.84
C ASP A 641 8.82 -10.92 14.01
N GLU A 642 10.13 -11.06 14.23
CA GLU A 642 10.88 -10.30 15.23
C GLU A 642 11.81 -9.31 14.53
N THR A 643 11.69 -8.03 14.87
CA THR A 643 12.49 -6.96 14.28
C THR A 643 13.31 -6.26 15.34
N ASP A 644 14.63 -6.26 15.13
CA ASP A 644 15.58 -5.47 15.89
C ASP A 644 16.09 -4.32 15.06
N THR A 645 15.90 -3.09 15.51
CA THR A 645 16.43 -1.89 14.86
C THR A 645 17.32 -1.12 15.80
N PHE A 646 18.56 -0.87 15.40
CA PHE A 646 19.52 -0.04 16.11
C PHE A 646 19.95 1.13 15.23
N GLY A 647 19.94 2.33 15.78
CA GLY A 647 20.40 3.52 15.07
C GLY A 647 21.29 4.43 15.91
N LEU A 648 22.24 5.07 15.24
CA LEU A 648 23.15 6.08 15.78
C LEU A 648 23.13 7.31 14.88
N ASN A 649 23.12 8.49 15.50
CA ASN A 649 23.41 9.74 14.83
C ASN A 649 24.42 10.56 15.65
N ALA A 650 25.36 11.20 14.99
CA ALA A 650 26.35 12.05 15.62
C ALA A 650 26.64 13.28 14.76
N SER A 651 26.73 14.44 15.39
CA SER A 651 27.14 15.68 14.72
C SER A 651 28.19 16.40 15.55
N PHE A 652 29.30 16.72 14.91
CA PHE A 652 30.47 17.37 15.52
C PHE A 652 30.78 18.67 14.80
N GLN A 653 30.69 19.78 15.50
CA GLN A 653 31.22 21.08 15.05
C GLN A 653 32.75 21.09 15.30
N LEU A 654 33.54 20.54 14.37
CA LEU A 654 35.00 20.44 14.48
C LEU A 654 35.61 21.85 14.59
N LYS A 655 35.05 22.79 13.84
CA LYS A 655 35.30 24.22 13.97
C LYS A 655 33.96 24.95 13.85
N PRO A 656 33.53 25.69 14.86
CA PRO A 656 32.23 26.38 14.86
C PRO A 656 32.02 27.19 13.58
N ASP A 657 30.83 27.04 12.99
CA ASP A 657 30.39 27.73 11.76
C ASP A 657 31.25 27.48 10.51
N VAL A 658 32.30 26.67 10.60
CA VAL A 658 33.27 26.41 9.50
C VAL A 658 33.30 24.93 9.10
N CYS A 659 33.37 24.02 10.07
CA CYS A 659 33.56 22.59 9.76
C CYS A 659 32.68 21.72 10.62
N ARG A 660 31.77 20.94 9.98
CA ARG A 660 30.85 20.02 10.63
C ARG A 660 31.03 18.62 10.05
N LEU A 661 31.15 17.63 10.92
CA LEU A 661 31.09 16.23 10.59
C LEU A 661 29.76 15.66 11.08
N SER A 662 29.02 15.02 10.19
CA SER A 662 27.77 14.28 10.51
C SER A 662 27.97 12.80 10.18
N VAL A 663 27.56 11.91 11.09
CA VAL A 663 27.64 10.46 10.93
C VAL A 663 26.30 9.88 11.30
N ASN A 664 25.78 8.97 10.47
CA ASN A 664 24.58 8.20 10.77
C ASN A 664 24.87 6.72 10.51
N ALA A 665 24.34 5.85 11.34
CA ALA A 665 24.39 4.40 11.15
C ALA A 665 23.06 3.80 11.60
N MET A 666 22.59 2.79 10.86
CA MET A 666 21.40 2.02 11.17
C MET A 666 21.63 0.57 10.80
N ARG A 667 21.13 -0.32 11.64
CA ARG A 667 20.98 -1.73 11.33
C ARG A 667 19.59 -2.19 11.74
N GLN A 668 18.88 -2.80 10.82
CA GLN A 668 17.61 -3.46 11.05
C GLN A 668 17.75 -4.93 10.68
N LYS A 669 17.29 -5.81 11.54
CA LYS A 669 17.21 -7.24 11.28
C LYS A 669 15.78 -7.69 11.53
N VAL A 670 15.22 -8.40 10.58
CA VAL A 670 13.94 -9.11 10.71
C VAL A 670 14.24 -10.59 10.67
N ASP A 671 13.74 -11.32 11.65
CA ASP A 671 13.74 -12.79 11.73
C ASP A 671 12.30 -13.27 11.65
N GLY A 672 11.94 -13.92 10.55
CA GLY A 672 10.62 -14.46 10.29
C GLY A 672 10.57 -15.95 10.53
N LEU A 673 9.60 -16.41 11.33
CA LEU A 673 9.31 -17.82 11.60
C LEU A 673 7.87 -18.13 11.17
N MET A 674 7.69 -19.22 10.43
CA MET A 674 6.37 -19.73 10.09
C MET A 674 6.23 -21.19 10.51
N ASP A 675 5.40 -21.45 11.53
CA ASP A 675 5.03 -22.79 11.97
C ASP A 675 3.77 -23.25 11.22
N ILE A 676 3.88 -24.34 10.50
CA ILE A 676 2.79 -24.94 9.74
C ILE A 676 2.45 -26.31 10.31
N THR A 677 1.19 -26.52 10.65
CA THR A 677 0.64 -27.83 11.02
C THR A 677 -0.49 -28.19 10.10
N ALA A 678 -0.34 -29.27 9.34
CA ALA A 678 -1.36 -29.78 8.43
C ALA A 678 -1.97 -31.08 8.97
N ARG A 679 -3.30 -31.18 8.91
CA ARG A 679 -4.04 -32.39 9.23
C ARG A 679 -4.70 -32.93 7.96
N GLU A 680 -4.39 -34.17 7.58
CA GLU A 680 -4.97 -34.89 6.44
C GLU A 680 -4.91 -34.12 5.12
N ALA A 681 -3.76 -33.55 4.79
CA ALA A 681 -3.59 -32.70 3.64
C ALA A 681 -3.50 -33.48 2.31
N GLY A 682 -3.89 -32.85 1.24
CA GLY A 682 -3.28 -33.09 -0.08
C GLY A 682 -1.76 -32.87 0.03
N SER A 683 -0.99 -33.45 -0.89
CA SER A 683 0.47 -33.28 -0.88
C SER A 683 0.85 -31.79 -0.92
N PHE A 684 1.69 -31.33 -0.04
CA PHE A 684 2.30 -30.02 -0.12
C PHE A 684 3.82 -30.10 0.05
N TYR A 685 4.54 -29.15 -0.47
CA TYR A 685 5.99 -29.09 -0.34
C TYR A 685 6.36 -28.17 0.82
N THR A 686 7.36 -28.61 1.58
CA THR A 686 8.06 -27.69 2.50
C THR A 686 8.75 -26.57 1.69
N PRO A 687 9.00 -25.42 2.28
CA PRO A 687 9.75 -24.36 1.65
C PRO A 687 11.07 -24.82 1.04
N GLY A 688 11.49 -24.16 -0.03
CA GLY A 688 12.64 -24.60 -0.81
C GLY A 688 12.42 -25.91 -1.58
N ARG A 689 11.18 -26.46 -1.58
CA ARG A 689 10.83 -27.74 -2.23
C ARG A 689 11.66 -28.94 -1.78
N THR A 690 12.17 -28.90 -0.55
CA THR A 690 13.10 -29.91 -0.06
C THR A 690 12.40 -31.21 0.33
N THR A 691 11.12 -31.16 0.73
CA THR A 691 10.39 -32.33 1.19
C THR A 691 8.94 -32.27 0.75
N LEU A 692 8.46 -33.33 0.08
CA LEU A 692 7.03 -33.53 -0.21
C LEU A 692 6.39 -34.21 1.02
N ILE A 693 5.37 -33.55 1.61
CA ILE A 693 4.50 -34.17 2.59
C ILE A 693 3.36 -34.86 1.81
N PRO A 694 3.26 -36.20 1.82
CA PRO A 694 2.27 -36.93 1.04
C PRO A 694 0.83 -36.64 1.49
N ALA A 695 -0.11 -36.77 0.58
CA ALA A 695 -1.54 -36.70 0.89
C ALA A 695 -1.96 -37.74 1.95
N GLY A 696 -2.81 -37.34 2.89
CA GLY A 696 -3.32 -38.20 3.97
C GLY A 696 -2.37 -38.42 5.14
N GLN A 697 -1.20 -37.77 5.15
CA GLN A 697 -0.31 -37.74 6.30
C GLN A 697 -0.33 -36.34 6.90
N GLY A 698 -0.80 -36.20 8.14
CA GLY A 698 -0.58 -34.99 8.92
C GLY A 698 0.92 -34.72 9.06
N GLY A 699 1.32 -33.46 9.01
CA GLY A 699 2.72 -33.06 9.11
C GLY A 699 2.85 -31.69 9.77
N ALA A 700 4.02 -31.41 10.28
CA ALA A 700 4.42 -30.09 10.77
C ALA A 700 5.69 -29.65 10.02
N ALA A 701 5.82 -28.38 9.79
CA ALA A 701 7.02 -27.77 9.23
C ALA A 701 7.25 -26.43 9.91
N ASP A 702 8.47 -26.24 10.38
CA ASP A 702 8.95 -24.97 10.90
C ASP A 702 9.83 -24.37 9.82
N ILE A 703 9.58 -23.11 9.47
CA ILE A 703 10.27 -22.39 8.42
C ILE A 703 10.98 -21.22 9.07
N ASP A 704 12.26 -21.42 9.37
CA ASP A 704 13.07 -20.44 10.08
C ASP A 704 13.45 -19.21 9.24
N ASP A 705 13.59 -19.36 7.91
CA ASP A 705 13.93 -18.26 6.99
C ASP A 705 12.68 -17.84 6.21
N TRP A 706 11.58 -17.47 6.89
CA TRP A 706 10.32 -17.16 6.21
C TRP A 706 10.41 -15.90 5.35
N ASP A 707 10.93 -14.82 5.90
CA ASP A 707 11.19 -13.54 5.20
C ASP A 707 12.31 -12.75 5.91
N ASP A 708 13.39 -13.42 6.26
CA ASP A 708 14.50 -12.81 6.95
C ASP A 708 15.13 -11.68 6.13
N THR A 709 15.26 -10.54 6.76
CA THR A 709 15.93 -9.40 6.13
C THR A 709 16.96 -8.76 7.06
N THR A 710 18.06 -8.28 6.49
CA THR A 710 19.01 -7.44 7.21
C THR A 710 19.36 -6.23 6.36
N LEU A 711 19.07 -5.03 6.87
CA LEU A 711 19.49 -3.78 6.28
C LEU A 711 20.55 -3.11 7.17
N THR A 712 21.70 -2.78 6.60
CA THR A 712 22.75 -1.99 7.27
C THR A 712 23.04 -0.75 6.44
N SER A 713 22.91 0.43 7.02
CA SER A 713 23.22 1.70 6.34
C SER A 713 24.14 2.54 7.21
N VAL A 714 25.23 3.03 6.64
CA VAL A 714 26.19 3.91 7.31
C VAL A 714 26.50 5.09 6.39
N SER A 715 26.44 6.30 6.92
CA SER A 715 26.83 7.49 6.18
C SER A 715 27.68 8.45 7.00
N ALA A 716 28.62 9.11 6.35
CA ALA A 716 29.41 10.18 6.94
C ALA A 716 29.52 11.35 5.94
N GLN A 717 29.34 12.58 6.41
CA GLN A 717 29.47 13.79 5.61
C GLN A 717 30.28 14.83 6.37
N LEU A 718 31.25 15.39 5.71
CA LEU A 718 32.03 16.55 6.17
C LEU A 718 31.62 17.79 5.37
N ASP A 719 31.14 18.82 6.04
CA ASP A 719 30.83 20.11 5.46
C ASP A 719 31.91 21.12 5.89
N TYR A 720 32.51 21.82 4.93
CA TYR A 720 33.55 22.82 5.15
C TYR A 720 33.20 24.14 4.47
N VAL A 721 33.02 25.20 5.24
CA VAL A 721 32.82 26.56 4.72
C VAL A 721 34.17 27.15 4.29
N VAL A 722 34.42 27.13 2.97
CA VAL A 722 35.68 27.60 2.35
C VAL A 722 35.73 29.13 2.37
N ALA A 723 34.59 29.77 2.13
CA ALA A 723 34.41 31.22 2.16
C ALA A 723 32.96 31.53 2.60
N LYS A 724 32.64 32.77 2.88
CA LYS A 724 31.35 33.22 3.40
C LYS A 724 30.15 32.59 2.67
N ASP A 725 30.25 32.45 1.35
CA ASP A 725 29.14 32.00 0.47
C ASP A 725 29.41 30.64 -0.18
N TRP A 726 30.52 29.98 0.17
CA TRP A 726 30.93 28.70 -0.43
C TRP A 726 31.12 27.60 0.60
N THR A 727 30.39 26.51 0.42
CA THR A 727 30.53 25.30 1.23
C THR A 727 30.95 24.13 0.34
N LEU A 728 32.02 23.45 0.73
CA LEU A 728 32.44 22.18 0.16
C LEU A 728 31.94 21.05 1.08
N SER A 729 31.25 20.06 0.52
CA SER A 729 30.85 18.86 1.24
C SER A 729 31.47 17.64 0.59
N ALA A 730 31.94 16.70 1.38
CA ALA A 730 32.38 15.38 0.93
C ALA A 730 31.77 14.32 1.82
N GLY A 731 31.38 13.20 1.24
CA GLY A 731 30.72 12.16 2.02
C GLY A 731 30.84 10.78 1.40
N TYR A 732 30.52 9.82 2.23
CA TYR A 732 30.45 8.41 1.92
C TYR A 732 29.15 7.85 2.46
N TRP A 733 28.50 7.00 1.68
CA TRP A 733 27.33 6.24 2.07
C TRP A 733 27.51 4.80 1.66
N TYR A 734 27.30 3.90 2.60
CA TYR A 734 27.33 2.46 2.44
C TYR A 734 25.96 1.91 2.84
N GLU A 735 25.41 1.00 2.03
CA GLU A 735 24.17 0.30 2.33
C GLU A 735 24.28 -1.15 1.87
N LYS A 736 24.00 -2.05 2.79
CA LYS A 736 23.95 -3.49 2.52
C LYS A 736 22.57 -4.01 2.89
N TYR A 737 21.98 -4.76 1.98
CA TYR A 737 20.71 -5.46 2.18
C TYR A 737 20.91 -6.95 1.90
N GLU A 738 20.48 -7.78 2.82
CA GLU A 738 20.46 -9.23 2.73
C GLU A 738 19.01 -9.70 2.92
N PHE A 739 18.56 -10.59 2.05
CA PHE A 739 17.22 -11.12 2.06
C PHE A 739 17.25 -12.64 1.92
N LYS A 740 16.54 -13.33 2.78
CA LYS A 740 16.32 -14.76 2.70
C LYS A 740 14.81 -14.99 2.74
N ASP A 741 14.31 -15.68 1.73
CA ASP A 741 12.92 -16.07 1.64
C ASP A 741 12.84 -17.53 1.24
N ALA A 742 12.27 -18.33 2.10
CA ALA A 742 12.12 -19.75 1.88
C ALA A 742 11.20 -20.07 0.67
N TYR A 743 10.35 -19.17 0.25
CA TYR A 743 9.39 -19.39 -0.85
C TYR A 743 9.93 -19.00 -2.22
N THR A 744 10.68 -17.93 -2.35
CA THR A 744 11.12 -17.39 -3.64
C THR A 744 12.45 -17.96 -4.09
N ALA A 745 13.24 -18.57 -3.21
CA ALA A 745 14.49 -19.21 -3.57
C ALA A 745 14.28 -20.36 -4.57
N GLY A 746 14.60 -20.11 -5.84
CA GLY A 746 14.52 -21.10 -6.92
C GLY A 746 13.13 -21.28 -7.56
N SER A 747 12.17 -20.39 -7.35
CA SER A 747 10.77 -20.51 -7.80
C SER A 747 10.46 -19.81 -9.14
N GLU A 748 11.43 -19.73 -10.05
CA GLU A 748 11.22 -19.11 -11.38
C GLU A 748 10.15 -19.84 -12.23
N LEU A 749 10.03 -21.12 -12.02
CA LEU A 749 9.04 -21.99 -12.65
C LEU A 749 8.48 -22.93 -11.60
N MET A 750 7.20 -22.83 -11.31
CA MET A 750 6.47 -23.80 -10.47
C MET A 750 5.71 -24.80 -11.37
N PRO A 751 6.32 -25.92 -11.77
CA PRO A 751 5.72 -26.84 -12.74
C PRO A 751 4.53 -27.62 -12.20
N GLN A 752 4.30 -27.61 -10.89
CA GLN A 752 3.21 -28.35 -10.24
C GLN A 752 1.80 -27.95 -10.69
N ALA A 753 1.64 -26.68 -11.04
CA ALA A 753 0.37 -26.14 -11.51
C ALA A 753 0.54 -25.38 -12.83
N VAL A 754 1.67 -25.57 -13.52
CA VAL A 754 2.05 -24.78 -14.70
C VAL A 754 2.02 -23.28 -14.39
N LEU A 755 2.60 -22.90 -13.24
CA LEU A 755 2.77 -21.51 -12.84
C LEU A 755 4.08 -20.99 -13.45
N ILE A 756 3.99 -19.92 -14.21
CA ILE A 756 5.12 -19.25 -14.87
C ILE A 756 5.22 -17.86 -14.26
N PHE A 757 6.26 -17.63 -13.47
CA PHE A 757 6.48 -16.36 -12.79
C PHE A 757 7.55 -15.53 -13.49
N LEU A 758 7.41 -14.20 -13.40
CA LEU A 758 8.49 -13.28 -13.69
C LEU A 758 9.49 -13.36 -12.53
N LYS A 759 10.70 -13.82 -12.78
CA LYS A 759 11.76 -13.74 -11.77
C LYS A 759 12.05 -12.28 -11.50
N SER A 760 11.89 -11.85 -10.25
CA SER A 760 12.35 -10.54 -9.78
C SER A 760 13.71 -10.68 -9.13
N ASN A 761 14.69 -9.90 -9.57
CA ASN A 761 15.99 -9.85 -8.92
C ASN A 761 16.01 -8.75 -7.84
N ARG A 762 15.17 -8.91 -6.83
CA ARG A 762 15.20 -8.09 -5.61
C ARG A 762 16.22 -8.61 -4.60
N GLY A 763 17.26 -9.25 -5.08
CA GLY A 763 18.27 -9.90 -4.26
C GLY A 763 19.12 -8.95 -3.43
N ASP A 764 20.04 -9.57 -2.70
CA ASP A 764 21.04 -8.91 -1.88
C ASP A 764 21.81 -7.86 -2.69
N TYR A 765 22.20 -6.80 -2.00
CA TYR A 765 23.11 -5.80 -2.56
C TYR A 765 24.08 -5.29 -1.49
N ASP A 766 25.19 -4.74 -1.96
CA ASP A 766 26.25 -4.14 -1.15
C ASP A 766 26.74 -2.87 -1.89
N ALA A 767 26.00 -1.78 -1.66
CA ALA A 767 26.18 -0.54 -2.42
C ALA A 767 27.02 0.48 -1.67
N SER A 768 27.93 1.14 -2.38
CA SER A 768 28.74 2.23 -1.86
C SER A 768 28.65 3.46 -2.76
N VAL A 769 28.48 4.63 -2.16
CA VAL A 769 28.43 5.91 -2.85
C VAL A 769 29.42 6.86 -2.21
N VAL A 770 30.34 7.39 -3.01
CA VAL A 770 31.27 8.47 -2.64
C VAL A 770 30.85 9.73 -3.37
N TYR A 771 30.82 10.83 -2.68
CA TYR A 771 30.40 12.08 -3.31
C TYR A 771 31.17 13.30 -2.80
N ALA A 772 31.26 14.29 -3.68
CA ALA A 772 31.70 15.65 -3.33
C ALA A 772 30.74 16.66 -3.96
N LYS A 773 30.38 17.71 -3.22
CA LYS A 773 29.53 18.78 -3.72
C LYS A 773 30.04 20.15 -3.30
N VAL A 774 29.81 21.11 -4.16
CA VAL A 774 30.06 22.53 -3.90
C VAL A 774 28.71 23.22 -3.86
N SER A 775 28.45 23.96 -2.79
CA SER A 775 27.25 24.76 -2.63
C SER A 775 27.66 26.23 -2.62
N TYR A 776 27.06 27.01 -3.51
CA TYR A 776 27.23 28.46 -3.58
C TYR A 776 25.96 29.17 -3.14
N ARG A 777 26.09 30.10 -2.21
CA ARG A 777 25.00 30.95 -1.70
C ARG A 777 25.23 32.39 -2.19
N PHE A 778 24.23 33.03 -2.76
CA PHE A 778 24.30 34.36 -3.34
C PHE A 778 23.17 35.28 -2.92
#